data_8e2c22e0c4fe192980723b9c8fa81dc8
#
_entry.id   8e2c22e0c4fe192980723b9c8fa81dc8
#
_cell.length_a   1.000
_cell.length_b   1.000
_cell.length_c   1.000
_cell.angle_alpha   90.00
_cell.angle_beta   90.00
_cell.angle_gamma   90.00
#
_symmetry.space_group_name_H-M   'P 1'
#
loop_
_entity.id
_entity.type
_entity.pdbx_description
1 polymer ?
#
loop_
_entity_poly.entity_id
_entity_poly.type
_entity_poly.pdbx_seq_one_letter_code
_entity_poly.pdbx_strand_id
1 'polypeptide(L)'
;MDVKFTFTSISLGGCVMNKYTFSTQSGKAYYCNSIPGFIKDKSTSIIGQLVRHSFEINKEQSDAWENQICELQRRLEECGMEGDIIFEYDIVRLGKRIDIILLIRHMVFSLEFKNGKNAFTAQDAQQAEDYAIDIKNFHKESEDLYVCPILIATDAPKYSKPQVINHYDDKQVFLQRENIDTLIPKIMEIIDVYGSDDEIDFEKWFNSPYYPTPTIISAAIEAYNTHDISQIAQSEAGQDNINECESVIDRIVCYAREKKKKCICFVTGVPGAGKTLVGLDVVAKNLEKGRDSLSVYLSGNGPLVEVLREALKKSVADKNINKRETEAAINALIQSSYSFKLDNAKHNEPTAENILIFDEAQRVWNVEKMRRKHDDPTMAVSEPHLLYSIMDRHKDWAVMICLVGLGQDIYDGEVGINEWFRCGIEDFGQWEMYYSPDIFSQVEDKNIDKEMIISCDRCHAEKALHLKTSIRSFRADKQCQFVDALLNNEPETAKEIYQYIFEKYPVYITRDANEAKKWAKGKVRGSQRCGMLACSSAQRLKPEGIYVSTEIDVKNWFLAPPDDLRSSNMMEIVASEFKVQGLEIDWAVVCWDADLRRNDDNTDWLFYSFRGTKWQRRNKPEQQRYLVNSYRVLLTRARQGMVIFVPRGVEEEEDATRDYRNYDKIYEYMVSCGIKEL
;
A
#
# COMPACT_ATOMS: atom_id res chain seq x y z
N MET A 1 -18.37 -12.88 35.82
CA MET A 1 -19.17 -11.80 36.45
C MET A 1 -19.38 -10.76 35.38
N ASP A 2 -20.51 -10.89 34.70
CA ASP A 2 -20.92 -9.98 33.63
C ASP A 2 -21.39 -8.67 34.21
N VAL A 3 -20.73 -7.59 33.85
CA VAL A 3 -21.23 -6.23 34.13
C VAL A 3 -21.87 -5.70 32.85
N LYS A 4 -23.18 -5.91 32.73
CA LYS A 4 -24.03 -5.19 31.78
C LYS A 4 -24.14 -3.75 32.24
N PHE A 5 -23.57 -2.80 31.49
CA PHE A 5 -23.96 -1.41 31.64
C PHE A 5 -25.26 -1.14 30.88
N THR A 6 -26.35 -1.07 31.65
CA THR A 6 -27.62 -0.52 31.20
C THR A 6 -27.56 1.00 31.35
N PHE A 7 -27.56 1.74 30.27
CA PHE A 7 -27.74 3.19 30.27
C PHE A 7 -29.20 3.49 30.63
N THR A 8 -29.42 3.87 31.87
CA THR A 8 -30.68 4.52 32.29
C THR A 8 -30.56 6.01 31.94
N SER A 9 -31.50 6.47 31.13
CA SER A 9 -31.70 7.88 30.81
C SER A 9 -31.95 8.70 32.08
N ILE A 10 -31.00 9.53 32.46
CA ILE A 10 -31.23 10.61 33.44
C ILE A 10 -31.67 11.82 32.66
N SER A 11 -32.96 12.15 32.77
CA SER A 11 -33.49 13.39 32.24
C SER A 11 -33.09 14.53 33.19
N LEU A 12 -32.18 15.35 32.77
CA LEU A 12 -31.93 16.68 33.30
C LEU A 12 -32.13 17.68 32.17
N GLY A 13 -33.22 18.44 32.28
CA GLY A 13 -33.46 19.72 31.64
C GLY A 13 -33.03 19.96 30.20
N GLY A 14 -33.87 19.68 29.23
CA GLY A 14 -34.10 20.42 28.01
C GLY A 14 -32.92 20.88 27.16
N CYS A 15 -31.98 19.98 26.78
CA CYS A 15 -31.19 20.19 25.58
C CYS A 15 -30.97 18.78 24.96
N VAL A 16 -31.81 18.45 24.00
CA VAL A 16 -31.54 17.25 23.12
C VAL A 16 -30.30 17.64 22.35
N MET A 17 -29.13 17.10 22.71
CA MET A 17 -27.93 17.21 21.90
C MET A 17 -28.23 16.60 20.53
N ASN A 18 -28.24 17.43 19.50
CA ASN A 18 -28.48 17.02 18.13
C ASN A 18 -27.36 16.06 17.71
N LYS A 19 -27.70 14.90 17.08
CA LYS A 19 -26.76 13.86 16.61
C LYS A 19 -25.57 14.45 15.82
N TYR A 20 -25.76 15.58 15.14
CA TYR A 20 -24.74 16.25 14.35
C TYR A 20 -23.71 17.05 15.19
N THR A 21 -24.07 17.50 16.38
CA THR A 21 -23.16 18.29 17.25
C THR A 21 -22.02 17.42 17.80
N PHE A 22 -22.27 16.15 18.03
CA PHE A 22 -21.26 15.20 18.49
C PHE A 22 -20.28 14.84 17.36
N SER A 23 -20.75 14.74 16.13
CA SER A 23 -19.97 14.36 14.94
C SER A 23 -18.90 15.41 14.58
N THR A 24 -19.18 16.72 14.74
CA THR A 24 -18.18 17.79 14.48
C THR A 24 -17.10 17.86 15.55
N GLN A 25 -17.35 17.38 16.77
CA GLN A 25 -16.35 17.33 17.84
C GLN A 25 -15.29 16.23 17.60
N SER A 26 -15.58 15.24 16.77
CA SER A 26 -14.64 14.18 16.42
C SER A 26 -13.51 14.63 15.47
N GLY A 27 -13.60 15.81 14.87
CA GLY A 27 -12.65 16.33 13.89
C GLY A 27 -12.75 15.70 12.49
N LYS A 28 -13.65 14.73 12.28
CA LYS A 28 -13.84 14.05 10.97
C LYS A 28 -14.52 14.93 9.92
N ALA A 29 -15.26 15.95 10.33
CA ALA A 29 -15.90 16.92 9.44
C ALA A 29 -15.97 18.29 10.11
N TYR A 30 -16.05 19.34 9.32
CA TYR A 30 -16.14 20.71 9.88
C TYR A 30 -17.57 21.14 10.15
N TYR A 31 -18.52 20.65 9.36
CA TYR A 31 -19.94 20.86 9.55
C TYR A 31 -20.73 19.65 9.06
N CYS A 32 -21.78 19.29 9.77
CA CYS A 32 -22.77 18.30 9.32
C CYS A 32 -24.16 18.61 9.89
N ASN A 33 -25.19 18.35 9.10
CA ASN A 33 -26.59 18.49 9.50
C ASN A 33 -27.49 17.66 8.57
N SER A 34 -28.77 17.49 8.92
CA SER A 34 -29.76 17.08 7.91
C SER A 34 -29.90 18.17 6.84
N ILE A 35 -30.26 17.81 5.61
CA ILE A 35 -30.49 18.76 4.53
C ILE A 35 -31.55 19.82 4.93
N PRO A 36 -32.71 19.46 5.51
CA PRO A 36 -33.67 20.43 6.03
C PRO A 36 -33.13 21.30 7.17
N GLY A 37 -32.16 20.81 7.98
CA GLY A 37 -31.46 21.57 9.01
C GLY A 37 -30.48 22.55 8.38
N PHE A 38 -29.68 22.10 7.42
CA PHE A 38 -28.72 22.93 6.69
C PHE A 38 -29.42 24.11 5.97
N ILE A 39 -30.58 23.90 5.36
CA ILE A 39 -31.37 24.96 4.70
C ILE A 39 -31.79 26.04 5.70
N LYS A 40 -32.07 25.69 6.96
CA LYS A 40 -32.50 26.63 7.99
C LYS A 40 -31.33 27.32 8.70
N ASP A 41 -30.15 26.78 8.65
CA ASP A 41 -28.97 27.35 9.30
C ASP A 41 -28.50 28.58 8.56
N LYS A 42 -28.05 29.61 9.31
CA LYS A 42 -27.48 30.80 8.70
C LYS A 42 -26.13 30.50 8.07
N SER A 43 -25.90 30.93 6.84
CA SER A 43 -24.61 30.79 6.14
C SER A 43 -23.41 31.23 6.98
N THR A 44 -23.55 32.36 7.69
CA THR A 44 -22.54 32.90 8.62
C THR A 44 -22.21 31.95 9.79
N SER A 45 -23.19 31.18 10.27
CA SER A 45 -22.95 30.17 11.32
C SER A 45 -22.19 28.95 10.78
N ILE A 46 -22.54 28.50 9.59
CA ILE A 46 -21.86 27.40 8.90
C ILE A 46 -20.41 27.79 8.63
N ILE A 47 -20.19 28.97 8.03
CA ILE A 47 -18.83 29.50 7.77
C ILE A 47 -18.03 29.63 9.07
N GLY A 48 -18.64 30.08 10.16
CA GLY A 48 -17.99 30.18 11.47
C GLY A 48 -17.51 28.80 12.00
N GLN A 49 -18.18 27.72 11.66
CA GLN A 49 -17.74 26.36 11.97
C GLN A 49 -16.59 25.89 11.06
N LEU A 50 -16.71 26.14 9.75
CA LEU A 50 -15.67 25.80 8.77
C LEU A 50 -14.35 26.51 9.10
N VAL A 51 -14.43 27.80 9.44
CA VAL A 51 -13.27 28.65 9.80
C VAL A 51 -12.54 28.17 11.06
N ARG A 52 -13.26 27.70 12.09
CA ARG A 52 -12.65 27.26 13.35
C ARG A 52 -11.67 26.11 13.21
N HIS A 53 -11.81 25.31 12.17
CA HIS A 53 -11.00 24.12 11.91
C HIS A 53 -9.89 24.33 10.87
N SER A 54 -9.80 25.51 10.24
CA SER A 54 -8.79 25.85 9.24
C SER A 54 -7.72 26.76 9.85
N PHE A 55 -6.45 26.38 9.75
CA PHE A 55 -5.32 27.13 10.33
C PHE A 55 -4.92 28.37 9.53
N GLU A 56 -5.23 28.45 8.23
CA GLU A 56 -4.95 29.61 7.37
C GLU A 56 -6.10 29.82 6.38
N ILE A 57 -6.91 30.84 6.58
CA ILE A 57 -7.98 31.18 5.64
C ILE A 57 -7.68 32.52 4.99
N ASN A 58 -7.61 32.51 3.66
CA ASN A 58 -7.65 33.70 2.83
C ASN A 58 -9.12 34.20 2.71
N LYS A 59 -9.31 35.51 2.63
CA LYS A 59 -10.63 36.14 2.43
C LYS A 59 -11.36 35.58 1.20
N GLU A 60 -10.62 35.27 0.12
CA GLU A 60 -11.16 34.70 -1.10
C GLU A 60 -11.79 33.30 -0.88
N GLN A 61 -11.24 32.51 0.01
CA GLN A 61 -11.76 31.17 0.35
C GLN A 61 -13.04 31.27 1.18
N SER A 62 -13.10 32.21 2.09
CA SER A 62 -14.32 32.48 2.88
C SER A 62 -15.48 32.97 2.02
N ASP A 63 -15.20 33.90 1.08
CA ASP A 63 -16.20 34.42 0.12
C ASP A 63 -16.68 33.30 -0.84
N ALA A 64 -15.80 32.38 -1.23
CA ALA A 64 -16.14 31.23 -2.03
C ALA A 64 -17.09 30.26 -1.31
N TRP A 65 -16.83 29.98 -0.03
CA TRP A 65 -17.72 29.14 0.80
C TRP A 65 -19.10 29.79 0.98
N GLU A 66 -19.15 31.09 1.20
CA GLU A 66 -20.43 31.79 1.38
C GLU A 66 -21.32 31.64 0.16
N ASN A 67 -20.78 31.90 -1.02
CA ASN A 67 -21.52 31.74 -2.27
C ASN A 67 -21.98 30.29 -2.49
N GLN A 68 -21.11 29.33 -2.24
CA GLN A 68 -21.40 27.91 -2.38
C GLN A 68 -22.51 27.44 -1.43
N ILE A 69 -22.45 27.86 -0.15
CA ILE A 69 -23.45 27.50 0.86
C ILE A 69 -24.82 28.11 0.49
N CYS A 70 -24.88 29.40 0.20
CA CYS A 70 -26.13 30.07 -0.11
C CYS A 70 -26.80 29.49 -1.35
N GLU A 71 -26.02 29.18 -2.40
CA GLU A 71 -26.56 28.64 -3.63
C GLU A 71 -27.04 27.18 -3.44
N LEU A 72 -26.31 26.37 -2.67
CA LEU A 72 -26.77 25.01 -2.33
C LEU A 72 -28.04 25.04 -1.48
N GLN A 73 -28.12 25.91 -0.45
CA GLN A 73 -29.32 26.03 0.37
C GLN A 73 -30.54 26.35 -0.48
N ARG A 74 -30.45 27.36 -1.36
CA ARG A 74 -31.53 27.74 -2.26
C ARG A 74 -32.01 26.60 -3.13
N ARG A 75 -31.08 25.89 -3.76
CA ARG A 75 -31.42 24.82 -4.72
C ARG A 75 -31.95 23.55 -4.03
N LEU A 76 -31.42 23.20 -2.87
CA LEU A 76 -31.91 22.09 -2.06
C LEU A 76 -33.31 22.37 -1.49
N GLU A 77 -33.61 23.63 -1.14
CA GLU A 77 -34.95 24.06 -0.72
C GLU A 77 -35.97 23.94 -1.87
N GLU A 78 -35.58 24.41 -3.06
CA GLU A 78 -36.46 24.36 -4.26
C GLU A 78 -36.86 22.94 -4.65
N CYS A 79 -35.99 21.93 -4.42
CA CYS A 79 -36.31 20.54 -4.75
C CYS A 79 -36.89 19.72 -3.58
N GLY A 80 -36.92 20.25 -2.36
CA GLY A 80 -37.43 19.53 -1.19
C GLY A 80 -36.67 18.26 -0.85
N MET A 81 -35.36 18.24 -1.04
CA MET A 81 -34.51 17.07 -0.86
C MET A 81 -34.33 16.74 0.62
N GLU A 82 -34.46 15.46 0.96
CA GLU A 82 -34.21 14.91 2.32
C GLU A 82 -32.91 14.11 2.32
N GLY A 83 -32.27 14.02 3.48
CA GLY A 83 -30.98 13.33 3.70
C GLY A 83 -30.05 14.12 4.59
N ASP A 84 -28.77 13.79 4.54
CA ASP A 84 -27.73 14.43 5.37
C ASP A 84 -26.68 15.09 4.47
N ILE A 85 -26.09 16.19 4.98
CA ILE A 85 -25.01 16.93 4.32
C ILE A 85 -23.82 17.06 5.26
N ILE A 86 -22.62 16.86 4.73
CA ILE A 86 -21.36 16.90 5.47
C ILE A 86 -20.37 17.74 4.67
N PHE A 87 -19.78 18.75 5.31
CA PHE A 87 -18.74 19.61 4.71
C PHE A 87 -17.36 19.25 5.23
N GLU A 88 -16.35 19.35 4.34
CA GLU A 88 -14.95 19.14 4.67
C GLU A 88 -14.74 17.78 5.37
N TYR A 89 -15.28 16.74 4.78
CA TYR A 89 -15.15 15.38 5.31
C TYR A 89 -13.72 14.89 5.16
N ASP A 90 -13.08 14.66 6.28
CA ASP A 90 -11.73 14.11 6.32
C ASP A 90 -11.76 12.63 5.96
N ILE A 91 -11.18 12.31 4.80
CA ILE A 91 -10.82 10.92 4.49
C ILE A 91 -9.62 10.62 5.38
N VAL A 92 -9.93 10.21 6.63
CA VAL A 92 -8.92 9.84 7.61
C VAL A 92 -7.87 9.00 6.91
N ARG A 93 -6.57 9.45 6.89
CA ARG A 93 -5.41 8.68 6.43
C ARG A 93 -4.83 9.04 5.06
N LEU A 94 -5.44 9.94 4.32
CA LEU A 94 -4.86 10.40 3.06
C LEU A 94 -4.49 11.89 3.11
N GLY A 95 -4.73 12.56 4.27
CA GLY A 95 -4.55 14.01 4.39
C GLY A 95 -5.41 14.77 3.37
N LYS A 96 -6.48 14.13 2.89
CA LYS A 96 -7.38 14.65 1.86
C LYS A 96 -8.76 14.89 2.46
N ARG A 97 -9.43 15.92 2.00
CA ARG A 97 -10.81 16.24 2.41
C ARG A 97 -11.70 16.33 1.21
N ILE A 98 -12.92 15.82 1.36
CA ILE A 98 -13.97 15.95 0.38
C ILE A 98 -14.76 17.20 0.72
N ASP A 99 -14.92 18.10 -0.22
CA ASP A 99 -15.59 19.37 0.00
C ASP A 99 -16.99 19.15 0.56
N ILE A 100 -17.82 18.33 -0.07
CA ILE A 100 -19.17 18.02 0.41
C ILE A 100 -19.52 16.54 0.15
N ILE A 101 -20.13 15.90 1.14
CA ILE A 101 -20.82 14.62 0.99
C ILE A 101 -22.31 14.81 1.21
N LEU A 102 -23.13 14.20 0.34
CA LEU A 102 -24.56 14.06 0.56
C LEU A 102 -24.90 12.58 0.74
N LEU A 103 -25.69 12.28 1.77
CA LEU A 103 -26.25 10.96 2.00
C LEU A 103 -27.75 11.01 1.71
N ILE A 104 -28.17 10.43 0.60
CA ILE A 104 -29.54 10.55 0.08
C ILE A 104 -30.00 9.20 -0.46
N ARG A 105 -31.14 8.69 0.00
CA ARG A 105 -31.81 7.47 -0.56
C ARG A 105 -30.85 6.32 -0.85
N HIS A 106 -30.10 5.89 0.15
CA HIS A 106 -29.12 4.80 0.07
C HIS A 106 -27.95 5.04 -0.89
N MET A 107 -27.64 6.31 -1.17
CA MET A 107 -26.54 6.74 -2.03
C MET A 107 -25.63 7.74 -1.33
N VAL A 108 -24.36 7.71 -1.68
CA VAL A 108 -23.32 8.65 -1.24
C VAL A 108 -22.89 9.49 -2.44
N PHE A 109 -23.14 10.79 -2.41
CA PHE A 109 -22.63 11.71 -3.42
C PHE A 109 -21.38 12.40 -2.88
N SER A 110 -20.26 12.27 -3.57
CA SER A 110 -19.00 12.93 -3.29
C SER A 110 -18.85 14.12 -4.23
N LEU A 111 -18.99 15.31 -3.70
CA LEU A 111 -18.98 16.57 -4.46
C LEU A 111 -17.63 17.26 -4.31
N GLU A 112 -17.00 17.58 -5.43
CA GLU A 112 -15.74 18.31 -5.50
C GLU A 112 -15.95 19.64 -6.21
N PHE A 113 -15.76 20.74 -5.52
CA PHE A 113 -16.00 22.09 -6.02
C PHE A 113 -14.71 22.74 -6.52
N LYS A 114 -14.78 23.33 -7.71
CA LYS A 114 -13.73 24.15 -8.29
C LYS A 114 -14.28 25.56 -8.51
N ASN A 115 -14.21 26.36 -7.45
CA ASN A 115 -14.74 27.73 -7.46
C ASN A 115 -13.99 28.62 -8.44
N GLY A 116 -14.74 29.42 -9.23
CA GLY A 116 -14.18 30.34 -10.22
C GLY A 116 -13.61 29.66 -11.46
N LYS A 117 -13.64 28.31 -11.56
CA LYS A 117 -13.17 27.62 -12.77
C LYS A 117 -14.25 27.58 -13.85
N ASN A 118 -13.83 27.93 -15.05
CA ASN A 118 -14.67 27.96 -16.27
C ASN A 118 -14.51 26.72 -17.17
N ALA A 119 -13.73 25.70 -16.71
CA ALA A 119 -13.48 24.47 -17.47
C ALA A 119 -13.22 23.30 -16.52
N PHE A 120 -13.52 22.08 -17.00
CA PHE A 120 -13.26 20.81 -16.33
C PHE A 120 -11.89 20.29 -16.76
N THR A 121 -10.90 20.28 -15.85
CA THR A 121 -9.58 19.75 -16.17
C THR A 121 -9.50 18.25 -15.88
N ALA A 122 -8.55 17.56 -16.52
CA ALA A 122 -8.33 16.14 -16.27
C ALA A 122 -7.85 15.89 -14.82
N GLN A 123 -7.07 16.79 -14.24
CA GLN A 123 -6.57 16.71 -12.88
C GLN A 123 -7.72 16.83 -11.86
N ASP A 124 -8.63 17.80 -12.04
CA ASP A 124 -9.79 17.97 -11.15
C ASP A 124 -10.73 16.75 -11.26
N ALA A 125 -10.92 16.22 -12.48
CA ALA A 125 -11.71 15.01 -12.71
C ALA A 125 -11.10 13.79 -12.01
N GLN A 126 -9.79 13.61 -12.10
CA GLN A 126 -9.08 12.55 -11.40
C GLN A 126 -9.23 12.68 -9.88
N GLN A 127 -9.12 13.87 -9.33
CA GLN A 127 -9.28 14.11 -7.90
C GLN A 127 -10.68 13.73 -7.39
N ALA A 128 -11.74 14.16 -8.10
CA ALA A 128 -13.11 13.81 -7.73
C ALA A 128 -13.38 12.30 -7.79
N GLU A 129 -12.81 11.63 -8.79
CA GLU A 129 -12.91 10.17 -8.95
C GLU A 129 -12.14 9.43 -7.86
N ASP A 130 -10.92 9.88 -7.51
CA ASP A 130 -10.11 9.31 -6.44
C ASP A 130 -10.84 9.34 -5.09
N TYR A 131 -11.53 10.44 -4.76
CA TYR A 131 -12.31 10.53 -3.53
C TYR A 131 -13.45 9.51 -3.45
N ALA A 132 -14.16 9.29 -4.54
CA ALA A 132 -15.21 8.27 -4.59
C ALA A 132 -14.62 6.85 -4.49
N ILE A 133 -13.47 6.61 -5.13
CA ILE A 133 -12.72 5.35 -5.03
C ILE A 133 -12.29 5.11 -3.57
N ASP A 134 -11.79 6.14 -2.90
CA ASP A 134 -11.36 6.08 -1.52
C ASP A 134 -12.54 5.73 -0.59
N ILE A 135 -13.70 6.40 -0.74
CA ILE A 135 -14.93 6.04 -0.02
C ILE A 135 -15.32 4.59 -0.32
N LYS A 136 -15.33 4.20 -1.59
CA LYS A 136 -15.82 2.89 -2.02
C LYS A 136 -14.94 1.73 -1.54
N ASN A 137 -13.64 1.92 -1.59
CA ASN A 137 -12.69 0.87 -1.21
C ASN A 137 -12.44 0.80 0.29
N PHE A 138 -12.68 1.89 1.01
CA PHE A 138 -12.11 2.06 2.33
C PHE A 138 -13.12 2.37 3.42
N HIS A 139 -14.30 2.86 3.09
CA HIS A 139 -15.34 3.17 4.05
C HIS A 139 -16.33 2.00 4.15
N LYS A 140 -16.29 1.23 5.25
CA LYS A 140 -17.03 -0.02 5.41
C LYS A 140 -18.52 0.12 5.11
N GLU A 141 -19.17 1.11 5.68
CA GLU A 141 -20.61 1.31 5.50
C GLU A 141 -21.00 1.83 4.11
N SER A 142 -20.00 2.13 3.26
CA SER A 142 -20.21 2.47 1.84
C SER A 142 -19.96 1.32 0.88
N GLU A 143 -19.52 0.15 1.38
CA GLU A 143 -19.19 -1.01 0.53
C GLU A 143 -20.36 -1.44 -0.35
N ASP A 144 -21.57 -1.46 0.18
CA ASP A 144 -22.79 -1.88 -0.53
C ASP A 144 -23.61 -0.73 -1.12
N LEU A 145 -23.23 0.54 -0.85
CA LEU A 145 -23.92 1.72 -1.34
C LEU A 145 -23.44 2.12 -2.76
N TYR A 146 -24.30 2.82 -3.50
CA TYR A 146 -23.85 3.54 -4.67
C TYR A 146 -23.09 4.79 -4.26
N VAL A 147 -21.86 4.97 -4.77
CA VAL A 147 -21.03 6.15 -4.54
C VAL A 147 -20.90 6.91 -5.85
N CYS A 148 -21.32 8.16 -5.86
CA CYS A 148 -21.37 8.99 -7.03
C CYS A 148 -20.42 10.19 -6.93
N PRO A 149 -19.30 10.23 -7.67
CA PRO A 149 -18.44 11.39 -7.79
C PRO A 149 -19.06 12.45 -8.71
N ILE A 150 -19.09 13.70 -8.26
CA ILE A 150 -19.51 14.85 -9.08
C ILE A 150 -18.45 15.95 -8.97
N LEU A 151 -17.86 16.32 -10.10
CA LEU A 151 -16.99 17.48 -10.24
C LEU A 151 -17.82 18.70 -10.61
N ILE A 152 -17.75 19.76 -9.78
CA ILE A 152 -18.47 21.00 -10.00
C ILE A 152 -17.48 22.12 -10.32
N ALA A 153 -17.54 22.64 -11.55
CA ALA A 153 -16.83 23.86 -11.94
C ALA A 153 -17.83 25.01 -12.01
N THR A 154 -17.80 25.93 -11.02
CA THR A 154 -18.88 26.88 -10.77
C THR A 154 -19.16 27.81 -11.93
N ASP A 155 -18.13 28.26 -12.66
CA ASP A 155 -18.23 29.23 -13.75
C ASP A 155 -18.18 28.56 -15.13
N ALA A 156 -18.15 27.22 -15.15
CA ALA A 156 -18.11 26.49 -16.42
C ALA A 156 -19.49 26.48 -17.11
N PRO A 157 -19.54 26.54 -18.45
CA PRO A 157 -20.76 26.24 -19.17
C PRO A 157 -21.18 24.79 -18.90
N LYS A 158 -22.46 24.49 -19.16
CA LYS A 158 -22.95 23.11 -19.11
C LYS A 158 -22.00 22.18 -19.88
N TYR A 159 -21.63 21.06 -19.30
CA TYR A 159 -20.74 20.11 -19.94
C TYR A 159 -21.36 19.59 -21.25
N SER A 160 -20.61 19.75 -22.33
CA SER A 160 -21.15 19.57 -23.70
C SER A 160 -21.12 18.14 -24.20
N LYS A 161 -20.30 17.27 -23.59
CA LYS A 161 -20.22 15.86 -24.00
C LYS A 161 -21.33 15.06 -23.31
N PRO A 162 -21.91 14.05 -23.98
CA PRO A 162 -22.87 13.15 -23.35
C PRO A 162 -22.27 12.48 -22.13
N GLN A 163 -22.96 12.51 -21.01
CA GLN A 163 -22.58 11.81 -19.78
C GLN A 163 -23.52 10.62 -19.59
N VAL A 164 -22.92 9.46 -19.33
CA VAL A 164 -23.69 8.22 -19.14
C VAL A 164 -23.85 8.02 -17.64
N ILE A 165 -25.08 7.84 -17.18
CA ILE A 165 -25.36 7.40 -15.82
C ILE A 165 -25.28 5.87 -15.83
N ASN A 166 -24.12 5.36 -15.42
CA ASN A 166 -23.83 3.94 -15.26
C ASN A 166 -22.84 3.79 -14.10
N HIS A 167 -22.58 2.58 -13.67
CA HIS A 167 -21.67 2.29 -12.58
C HIS A 167 -20.68 1.19 -12.94
N TYR A 168 -19.58 1.14 -12.20
CA TYR A 168 -18.63 0.03 -12.21
C TYR A 168 -19.17 -1.15 -11.36
N ASP A 169 -18.51 -2.30 -11.45
CA ASP A 169 -18.94 -3.54 -10.77
C ASP A 169 -19.10 -3.37 -9.25
N ASP A 170 -18.35 -2.44 -8.65
CA ASP A 170 -18.39 -2.12 -7.22
C ASP A 170 -19.44 -1.07 -6.83
N LYS A 171 -20.38 -0.74 -7.71
CA LYS A 171 -21.42 0.29 -7.52
C LYS A 171 -20.88 1.73 -7.42
N GLN A 172 -19.65 2.02 -7.84
CA GLN A 172 -19.25 3.40 -8.07
C GLN A 172 -19.88 3.91 -9.37
N VAL A 173 -20.65 4.97 -9.30
CA VAL A 173 -21.23 5.63 -10.47
C VAL A 173 -20.13 6.36 -11.25
N PHE A 174 -20.26 6.43 -12.57
CA PHE A 174 -19.31 7.16 -13.42
C PHE A 174 -19.28 8.64 -13.05
N LEU A 175 -18.08 9.22 -13.06
CA LEU A 175 -17.88 10.64 -12.73
C LEU A 175 -18.78 11.52 -13.59
N GLN A 176 -19.55 12.39 -12.93
CA GLN A 176 -20.37 13.42 -13.56
C GLN A 176 -19.66 14.78 -13.46
N ARG A 177 -19.80 15.61 -14.47
CA ARG A 177 -19.24 16.96 -14.56
C ARG A 177 -20.36 17.96 -14.72
N GLU A 178 -20.53 18.78 -13.69
CA GLU A 178 -21.68 19.69 -13.61
C GLU A 178 -21.21 21.12 -13.25
N ASN A 179 -22.00 22.08 -13.59
CA ASN A 179 -21.90 23.41 -12.99
C ASN A 179 -22.98 23.56 -11.91
N ILE A 180 -23.01 24.69 -11.26
CA ILE A 180 -23.94 24.92 -10.15
C ILE A 180 -25.43 24.84 -10.59
N ASP A 181 -25.74 25.18 -11.85
CA ASP A 181 -27.11 25.15 -12.38
C ASP A 181 -27.60 23.74 -12.70
N THR A 182 -26.70 22.85 -13.10
CA THR A 182 -27.03 21.49 -13.54
C THR A 182 -26.83 20.44 -12.43
N LEU A 183 -26.24 20.82 -11.28
CA LEU A 183 -25.90 19.91 -10.18
C LEU A 183 -27.13 19.17 -9.62
N ILE A 184 -28.12 19.91 -9.13
CA ILE A 184 -29.30 19.31 -8.48
C ILE A 184 -30.14 18.48 -9.46
N PRO A 185 -30.44 18.96 -10.68
CA PRO A 185 -31.10 18.14 -11.70
C PRO A 185 -30.35 16.81 -11.97
N LYS A 186 -29.00 16.84 -11.98
CA LYS A 186 -28.19 15.64 -12.18
C LYS A 186 -28.26 14.67 -10.99
N ILE A 187 -28.21 15.19 -9.76
CA ILE A 187 -28.39 14.38 -8.56
C ILE A 187 -29.76 13.67 -8.58
N MET A 188 -30.83 14.40 -8.92
CA MET A 188 -32.17 13.80 -9.02
C MET A 188 -32.24 12.73 -10.11
N GLU A 189 -31.66 12.96 -11.29
CA GLU A 189 -31.61 11.98 -12.39
C GLU A 189 -30.88 10.68 -11.93
N ILE A 190 -29.81 10.78 -11.14
CA ILE A 190 -29.08 9.63 -10.62
C ILE A 190 -29.90 8.90 -9.54
N ILE A 191 -30.56 9.63 -8.66
CA ILE A 191 -31.45 9.07 -7.62
C ILE A 191 -32.61 8.30 -8.27
N ASP A 192 -33.19 8.81 -9.36
CA ASP A 192 -34.28 8.12 -10.09
C ASP A 192 -33.82 6.78 -10.69
N VAL A 193 -32.52 6.64 -10.98
CA VAL A 193 -31.94 5.40 -11.55
C VAL A 193 -31.51 4.40 -10.47
N TYR A 194 -30.89 4.86 -9.39
CA TYR A 194 -30.21 3.99 -8.41
C TYR A 194 -30.68 4.17 -6.95
N GLY A 195 -31.44 5.21 -6.65
CA GLY A 195 -31.92 5.46 -5.30
C GLY A 195 -32.91 4.40 -4.83
N SER A 196 -32.94 4.14 -3.53
CA SER A 196 -33.97 3.33 -2.87
C SER A 196 -34.67 4.14 -1.78
N ASP A 197 -35.76 3.62 -1.27
CA ASP A 197 -36.47 4.24 -0.15
C ASP A 197 -35.77 4.00 1.20
N ASP A 198 -34.72 3.19 1.22
CA ASP A 198 -33.91 2.96 2.42
C ASP A 198 -33.08 4.18 2.76
N GLU A 199 -33.08 4.57 4.01
CA GLU A 199 -32.24 5.66 4.51
C GLU A 199 -30.90 5.13 5.03
N ILE A 200 -29.85 5.95 4.86
CA ILE A 200 -28.55 5.66 5.47
C ILE A 200 -28.60 6.12 6.93
N ASP A 201 -28.26 5.23 7.86
CA ASP A 201 -28.04 5.61 9.24
C ASP A 201 -26.79 6.51 9.32
N PHE A 202 -27.02 7.81 9.52
CA PHE A 202 -25.96 8.81 9.58
C PHE A 202 -24.89 8.50 10.63
N GLU A 203 -25.29 8.12 11.85
CA GLU A 203 -24.33 7.86 12.93
C GLU A 203 -23.47 6.63 12.62
N LYS A 204 -24.08 5.59 12.12
CA LYS A 204 -23.39 4.37 11.71
C LYS A 204 -22.45 4.63 10.54
N TRP A 205 -22.90 5.37 9.53
CA TRP A 205 -22.08 5.74 8.38
C TRP A 205 -20.94 6.68 8.78
N PHE A 206 -21.21 7.75 9.51
CA PHE A 206 -20.22 8.75 9.92
C PHE A 206 -19.12 8.16 10.82
N ASN A 207 -19.50 7.24 11.72
CA ASN A 207 -18.56 6.56 12.62
C ASN A 207 -18.01 5.25 12.06
N SER A 208 -18.32 4.95 10.81
CA SER A 208 -17.83 3.75 10.16
C SER A 208 -16.31 3.62 10.25
N PRO A 209 -15.80 2.42 10.54
CA PRO A 209 -14.39 2.18 10.46
C PRO A 209 -13.93 2.29 9.00
N TYR A 210 -12.77 2.88 8.85
CA TYR A 210 -12.10 3.03 7.57
C TYR A 210 -11.10 1.88 7.40
N TYR A 211 -11.16 1.12 6.33
CA TYR A 211 -10.28 -0.03 6.09
C TYR A 211 -9.40 0.18 4.85
N PRO A 212 -8.39 0.97 4.85
CA PRO A 212 -7.41 0.88 3.80
C PRO A 212 -6.09 0.37 4.31
N THR A 213 -5.42 -0.37 3.48
CA THR A 213 -3.97 -0.36 3.48
C THR A 213 -3.55 0.69 2.44
N PRO A 214 -3.00 1.83 2.83
CA PRO A 214 -2.38 2.71 1.86
C PRO A 214 -1.27 1.94 1.17
N THR A 215 -0.95 2.30 -0.08
CA THR A 215 0.27 1.79 -0.69
C THR A 215 1.46 2.24 0.18
N ILE A 216 2.55 1.50 0.17
CA ILE A 216 3.76 1.91 0.87
C ILE A 216 4.23 3.31 0.44
N ILE A 217 3.94 3.69 -0.79
CA ILE A 217 4.21 5.02 -1.34
C ILE A 217 3.36 6.09 -0.65
N SER A 218 2.04 5.87 -0.56
CA SER A 218 1.12 6.80 0.11
C SER A 218 1.45 6.92 1.60
N ALA A 219 1.75 5.80 2.25
CA ALA A 219 2.15 5.76 3.65
C ALA A 219 3.46 6.53 3.92
N ALA A 220 4.45 6.39 3.03
CA ALA A 220 5.72 7.12 3.15
C ALA A 220 5.53 8.63 2.94
N ILE A 221 4.66 9.03 2.00
CA ILE A 221 4.33 10.44 1.77
C ILE A 221 3.64 11.03 3.00
N GLU A 222 2.68 10.32 3.56
CA GLU A 222 1.95 10.76 4.76
C GLU A 222 2.88 10.87 5.97
N ALA A 223 3.66 9.82 6.26
CA ALA A 223 4.66 9.83 7.32
C ALA A 223 5.64 11.00 7.19
N TYR A 224 6.09 11.30 5.97
CA TYR A 224 7.01 12.42 5.72
C TYR A 224 6.36 13.79 5.90
N ASN A 225 5.08 13.94 5.53
CA ASN A 225 4.37 15.22 5.59
C ASN A 225 3.81 15.56 6.97
N THR A 226 3.33 14.54 7.71
CA THR A 226 2.64 14.70 9.01
C THR A 226 3.51 14.30 10.19
N HIS A 227 4.60 13.58 9.95
CA HIS A 227 5.46 12.94 10.95
C HIS A 227 4.70 11.98 11.89
N ASP A 228 3.54 11.50 11.44
CA ASP A 228 2.66 10.61 12.19
C ASP A 228 1.97 9.62 11.24
N ILE A 229 2.12 8.32 11.52
CA ILE A 229 1.41 7.26 10.81
C ILE A 229 0.30 6.62 11.66
N SER A 230 0.02 7.14 12.83
CA SER A 230 -1.02 6.60 13.72
C SER A 230 -2.38 6.53 13.01
N GLN A 231 -2.61 7.43 12.07
CA GLN A 231 -3.81 7.45 11.24
C GLN A 231 -3.82 6.42 10.10
N ILE A 232 -2.70 5.80 9.77
CA ILE A 232 -2.58 4.85 8.66
C ILE A 232 -2.93 3.41 9.07
N ALA A 233 -2.65 3.02 10.29
CA ALA A 233 -2.92 1.69 10.82
C ALA A 233 -4.35 1.58 11.38
N GLN A 234 -5.11 0.53 11.07
CA GLN A 234 -6.53 0.71 10.92
C GLN A 234 -7.53 -0.27 11.44
N SER A 235 -7.13 -1.34 12.01
CA SER A 235 -7.99 -1.98 13.00
C SER A 235 -7.55 -1.46 14.37
N GLU A 236 -8.47 -1.24 15.28
CA GLU A 236 -8.08 -0.91 16.67
C GLU A 236 -6.99 -1.88 17.15
N ALA A 237 -7.16 -3.18 16.89
CA ALA A 237 -6.18 -4.20 17.24
C ALA A 237 -4.85 -4.11 16.44
N GLY A 238 -4.88 -3.67 15.19
CA GLY A 238 -3.67 -3.45 14.38
C GLY A 238 -2.93 -2.19 14.79
N GLN A 239 -3.66 -1.12 15.09
CA GLN A 239 -3.16 0.14 15.63
C GLN A 239 -2.48 -0.08 16.97
N ASP A 240 -3.18 -0.75 17.91
CA ASP A 240 -2.65 -1.04 19.23
C ASP A 240 -1.34 -1.83 19.14
N ASN A 241 -1.28 -2.80 18.24
CA ASN A 241 -0.10 -3.62 18.05
C ASN A 241 1.10 -2.83 17.45
N ILE A 242 0.85 -1.91 16.51
CA ILE A 242 1.86 -1.00 15.98
C ILE A 242 2.31 -0.03 17.06
N ASN A 243 1.38 0.62 17.77
CA ASN A 243 1.67 1.57 18.83
C ASN A 243 2.48 0.93 19.98
N GLU A 244 2.13 -0.31 20.36
CA GLU A 244 2.90 -1.07 21.34
C GLU A 244 4.33 -1.33 20.86
N CYS A 245 4.50 -1.74 19.60
CA CYS A 245 5.81 -1.98 19.00
C CYS A 245 6.65 -0.69 18.95
N GLU A 246 6.08 0.40 18.51
CA GLU A 246 6.73 1.71 18.46
C GLU A 246 7.11 2.23 19.86
N SER A 247 6.24 2.05 20.85
CA SER A 247 6.54 2.40 22.23
C SER A 247 7.74 1.64 22.79
N VAL A 248 7.88 0.36 22.42
CA VAL A 248 9.06 -0.44 22.78
C VAL A 248 10.32 0.06 22.06
N ILE A 249 10.21 0.36 20.76
CA ILE A 249 11.34 0.91 19.98
C ILE A 249 11.79 2.25 20.57
N ASP A 250 10.88 3.17 20.85
CA ASP A 250 11.18 4.46 21.47
C ASP A 250 11.84 4.29 22.83
N ARG A 251 11.37 3.34 23.66
CA ARG A 251 12.00 3.00 24.94
C ARG A 251 13.43 2.49 24.77
N ILE A 252 13.68 1.62 23.78
CA ILE A 252 15.02 1.12 23.47
C ILE A 252 15.94 2.26 23.01
N VAL A 253 15.46 3.15 22.14
CA VAL A 253 16.21 4.32 21.67
C VAL A 253 16.54 5.28 22.83
N CYS A 254 15.56 5.58 23.69
CA CYS A 254 15.78 6.41 24.89
C CYS A 254 16.79 5.77 25.83
N TYR A 255 16.65 4.47 26.10
CA TYR A 255 17.60 3.71 26.94
C TYR A 255 19.02 3.75 26.37
N ALA A 256 19.18 3.47 25.07
CA ALA A 256 20.49 3.50 24.41
C ALA A 256 21.16 4.88 24.57
N ARG A 257 20.42 5.96 24.33
CA ARG A 257 20.91 7.33 24.44
C ARG A 257 21.26 7.72 25.88
N GLU A 258 20.39 7.44 26.85
CA GLU A 258 20.59 7.81 28.25
C GLU A 258 21.72 7.02 28.91
N LYS A 259 21.81 5.72 28.62
CA LYS A 259 22.79 4.82 29.19
C LYS A 259 24.09 4.70 28.37
N LYS A 260 24.17 5.41 27.24
CA LYS A 260 25.29 5.34 26.29
C LYS A 260 25.60 3.89 25.89
N LYS A 261 24.54 3.20 25.43
CA LYS A 261 24.58 1.81 25.02
C LYS A 261 24.35 1.65 23.52
N LYS A 262 24.75 0.50 23.00
CA LYS A 262 24.46 0.07 21.63
C LYS A 262 23.40 -1.01 21.67
N CYS A 263 22.32 -0.81 20.93
CA CYS A 263 21.17 -1.71 20.95
C CYS A 263 20.79 -2.13 19.51
N ILE A 264 20.31 -3.36 19.38
CA ILE A 264 19.65 -3.83 18.18
C ILE A 264 18.30 -4.46 18.54
N CYS A 265 17.26 -4.18 17.78
CA CYS A 265 15.97 -4.82 17.96
C CYS A 265 15.46 -5.44 16.65
N PHE A 266 14.81 -6.59 16.78
CA PHE A 266 14.24 -7.35 15.66
C PHE A 266 12.72 -7.28 15.69
N VAL A 267 12.15 -6.51 14.75
CA VAL A 267 10.71 -6.40 14.59
C VAL A 267 10.25 -7.48 13.62
N THR A 268 9.50 -8.44 14.13
CA THR A 268 8.91 -9.52 13.33
C THR A 268 7.41 -9.29 13.11
N GLY A 269 6.77 -10.08 12.29
CA GLY A 269 5.31 -10.03 12.13
C GLY A 269 4.84 -10.75 10.88
N VAL A 270 3.55 -11.08 10.89
CA VAL A 270 2.88 -11.74 9.76
C VAL A 270 3.02 -10.93 8.46
N PRO A 271 2.91 -11.55 7.29
CA PRO A 271 2.89 -10.83 6.02
C PRO A 271 1.83 -9.72 6.04
N GLY A 272 2.23 -8.51 5.63
CA GLY A 272 1.30 -7.37 5.64
C GLY A 272 1.02 -6.73 7.00
N ALA A 273 1.74 -7.09 8.07
CA ALA A 273 1.54 -6.52 9.40
C ALA A 273 2.05 -5.06 9.58
N GLY A 274 2.60 -4.44 8.53
CA GLY A 274 3.04 -3.04 8.59
C GLY A 274 4.48 -2.83 9.06
N LYS A 275 5.35 -3.84 9.01
CA LYS A 275 6.77 -3.71 9.41
C LYS A 275 7.48 -2.52 8.75
N THR A 276 7.39 -2.43 7.43
CA THR A 276 7.98 -1.32 6.67
C THR A 276 7.39 0.03 7.08
N LEU A 277 6.10 0.06 7.43
CA LEU A 277 5.41 1.24 7.93
C LEU A 277 6.00 1.70 9.27
N VAL A 278 6.16 0.78 10.24
CA VAL A 278 6.84 1.06 11.52
C VAL A 278 8.24 1.64 11.29
N GLY A 279 9.01 1.08 10.35
CA GLY A 279 10.33 1.60 10.01
C GLY A 279 10.31 3.02 9.46
N LEU A 280 9.38 3.34 8.57
CA LEU A 280 9.21 4.67 8.00
C LEU A 280 8.74 5.69 9.04
N ASP A 281 7.87 5.28 9.97
CA ASP A 281 7.39 6.15 11.06
C ASP A 281 8.50 6.53 12.04
N VAL A 282 9.30 5.55 12.44
CA VAL A 282 10.48 5.81 13.29
C VAL A 282 11.40 6.84 12.65
N VAL A 283 11.62 6.75 11.34
CA VAL A 283 12.44 7.71 10.60
C VAL A 283 11.76 9.09 10.57
N ALA A 284 10.47 9.15 10.29
CA ALA A 284 9.70 10.40 10.22
C ALA A 284 9.65 11.14 11.57
N LYS A 285 9.34 10.42 12.66
CA LYS A 285 9.32 10.99 14.02
C LYS A 285 10.68 11.53 14.48
N ASN A 286 11.77 10.91 14.03
CA ASN A 286 13.11 11.39 14.38
C ASN A 286 13.56 12.63 13.59
N LEU A 287 12.94 12.93 12.44
CA LEU A 287 13.18 14.19 11.74
C LEU A 287 12.76 15.42 12.58
N GLU A 288 11.70 15.31 13.37
CA GLU A 288 11.24 16.40 14.25
C GLU A 288 12.17 16.62 15.46
N LYS A 289 12.78 15.56 15.97
CA LYS A 289 13.63 15.61 17.18
C LYS A 289 14.97 16.34 16.97
N GLY A 290 15.29 16.75 15.74
CA GLY A 290 16.46 17.56 15.41
C GLY A 290 17.76 16.77 15.28
N ARG A 291 18.93 17.49 15.21
CA ARG A 291 20.24 16.93 14.88
C ARG A 291 20.79 15.86 15.84
N ASP A 292 20.22 15.74 17.03
CA ASP A 292 20.73 14.82 18.07
C ASP A 292 20.21 13.37 17.90
N SER A 293 19.38 13.07 16.91
CA SER A 293 18.80 11.74 16.68
C SER A 293 18.56 11.50 15.19
N LEU A 294 19.60 11.62 14.36
CA LEU A 294 19.47 11.33 12.93
C LEU A 294 19.24 9.84 12.70
N SER A 295 18.31 9.52 11.82
CA SER A 295 17.95 8.16 11.44
C SER A 295 18.04 7.95 9.93
N VAL A 296 18.38 6.72 9.54
CA VAL A 296 18.41 6.31 8.13
C VAL A 296 17.60 5.02 7.93
N TYR A 297 16.76 5.01 6.90
CA TYR A 297 16.05 3.81 6.44
C TYR A 297 16.84 3.16 5.31
N LEU A 298 17.29 1.95 5.55
CA LEU A 298 18.02 1.13 4.59
C LEU A 298 17.16 0.00 4.06
N SER A 299 17.12 -0.16 2.76
CA SER A 299 16.51 -1.34 2.14
C SER A 299 17.48 -1.98 1.15
N GLY A 300 17.52 -3.32 1.16
CA GLY A 300 18.19 -4.11 0.11
C GLY A 300 17.47 -4.05 -1.24
N ASN A 301 16.24 -3.54 -1.26
CA ASN A 301 15.42 -3.39 -2.46
C ASN A 301 15.63 -2.02 -3.12
N GLY A 302 16.59 -1.95 -4.05
CA GLY A 302 16.89 -0.72 -4.80
C GLY A 302 15.68 -0.08 -5.48
N PRO A 303 14.85 -0.83 -6.22
CA PRO A 303 13.59 -0.35 -6.81
C PRO A 303 12.67 0.36 -5.81
N LEU A 304 12.44 -0.23 -4.64
CA LEU A 304 11.63 0.39 -3.59
C LEU A 304 12.21 1.75 -3.14
N VAL A 305 13.51 1.78 -2.87
CA VAL A 305 14.23 3.01 -2.47
C VAL A 305 14.08 4.11 -3.53
N GLU A 306 14.26 3.77 -4.80
CA GLU A 306 14.13 4.73 -5.91
C GLU A 306 12.72 5.30 -6.03
N VAL A 307 11.71 4.45 -5.92
CA VAL A 307 10.29 4.86 -6.02
C VAL A 307 9.90 5.72 -4.82
N LEU A 308 10.26 5.32 -3.60
CA LEU A 308 9.96 6.08 -2.38
C LEU A 308 10.61 7.48 -2.42
N ARG A 309 11.89 7.56 -2.76
CA ARG A 309 12.60 8.85 -2.90
C ARG A 309 11.92 9.77 -3.92
N GLU A 310 11.56 9.24 -5.08
CA GLU A 310 10.91 10.02 -6.14
C GLU A 310 9.50 10.48 -5.74
N ALA A 311 8.74 9.61 -5.08
CA ALA A 311 7.41 9.94 -4.59
C ALA A 311 7.46 11.07 -3.55
N LEU A 312 8.40 10.99 -2.59
CA LEU A 312 8.61 12.05 -1.59
C LEU A 312 9.05 13.36 -2.24
N LYS A 313 9.95 13.33 -3.23
CA LYS A 313 10.36 14.54 -3.98
C LYS A 313 9.17 15.20 -4.67
N LYS A 314 8.29 14.41 -5.29
CA LYS A 314 7.07 14.92 -5.94
C LYS A 314 6.10 15.53 -4.94
N SER A 315 5.89 14.92 -3.78
CA SER A 315 4.96 15.43 -2.76
C SER A 315 5.37 16.78 -2.16
N VAL A 316 6.66 17.13 -2.23
CA VAL A 316 7.20 18.39 -1.69
C VAL A 316 7.43 19.45 -2.78
N ALA A 317 7.42 19.07 -4.06
CA ALA A 317 7.72 19.97 -5.18
C ALA A 317 6.80 21.21 -5.25
N ASP A 318 5.57 21.10 -4.77
CA ASP A 318 4.57 22.17 -4.78
C ASP A 318 4.69 23.14 -3.57
N LYS A 319 5.55 22.83 -2.59
CA LYS A 319 5.70 23.61 -1.35
C LYS A 319 6.91 24.54 -1.43
N ASN A 320 7.04 25.49 -2.27
CA ASN A 320 8.05 26.59 -2.34
C ASN A 320 9.34 26.46 -1.47
N ILE A 321 9.86 25.23 -1.29
CA ILE A 321 11.02 24.89 -0.46
C ILE A 321 12.24 24.74 -1.37
N ASN A 322 13.45 25.00 -0.83
CA ASN A 322 14.70 24.83 -1.56
C ASN A 322 14.87 23.38 -2.07
N LYS A 323 14.59 23.17 -3.35
CA LYS A 323 14.56 21.84 -3.99
C LYS A 323 15.82 21.02 -3.76
N ARG A 324 17.01 21.63 -3.78
CA ARG A 324 18.29 20.92 -3.59
C ARG A 324 18.48 20.41 -2.18
N GLU A 325 18.12 21.21 -1.18
CA GLU A 325 18.22 20.81 0.24
C GLU A 325 17.25 19.70 0.56
N THR A 326 16.02 19.80 0.07
CA THR A 326 15.00 18.76 0.23
C THR A 326 15.41 17.44 -0.42
N GLU A 327 15.92 17.49 -1.65
CA GLU A 327 16.43 16.29 -2.32
C GLU A 327 17.60 15.64 -1.57
N ALA A 328 18.52 16.44 -1.03
CA ALA A 328 19.61 15.94 -0.22
C ALA A 328 19.12 15.28 1.07
N ALA A 329 18.16 15.91 1.76
CA ALA A 329 17.54 15.36 2.97
C ALA A 329 16.82 14.02 2.71
N ILE A 330 15.99 13.94 1.66
CA ILE A 330 15.30 12.70 1.28
C ILE A 330 16.32 11.60 0.92
N ASN A 331 17.37 11.93 0.18
CA ASN A 331 18.40 10.97 -0.20
C ASN A 331 19.22 10.47 1.01
N ALA A 332 19.42 11.29 2.03
CA ALA A 332 20.06 10.89 3.28
C ALA A 332 19.13 10.01 4.13
N LEU A 333 17.82 10.33 4.15
CA LEU A 333 16.82 9.66 4.96
C LEU A 333 16.54 8.21 4.54
N ILE A 334 16.41 7.97 3.23
CA ILE A 334 16.12 6.65 2.66
C ILE A 334 17.26 6.27 1.74
N GLN A 335 17.97 5.19 2.02
CA GLN A 335 19.14 4.75 1.25
C GLN A 335 19.07 3.28 0.86
N SER A 336 19.73 2.92 -0.25
CA SER A 336 19.96 1.50 -0.51
C SER A 336 21.05 0.97 0.44
N SER A 337 20.87 -0.24 0.96
CA SER A 337 21.87 -0.87 1.83
C SER A 337 23.22 -1.00 1.12
N TYR A 338 23.20 -1.20 -0.19
CA TYR A 338 24.40 -1.29 -1.01
C TYR A 338 25.20 0.02 -1.01
N SER A 339 24.56 1.16 -1.29
CA SER A 339 25.23 2.48 -1.30
C SER A 339 25.75 2.84 0.08
N PHE A 340 24.92 2.68 1.12
CA PHE A 340 25.30 2.95 2.50
C PHE A 340 26.58 2.18 2.93
N LYS A 341 26.65 0.89 2.59
CA LYS A 341 27.82 0.06 2.89
C LYS A 341 29.06 0.52 2.15
N LEU A 342 28.95 0.80 0.83
CA LEU A 342 30.07 1.25 0.02
C LEU A 342 30.66 2.58 0.52
N ASP A 343 29.76 3.51 0.87
CA ASP A 343 30.17 4.84 1.33
C ASP A 343 30.85 4.76 2.69
N ASN A 344 30.36 3.87 3.59
CA ASN A 344 30.89 3.76 4.95
C ASN A 344 31.99 2.72 5.14
N ALA A 345 32.13 1.71 4.26
CA ALA A 345 33.22 0.72 4.39
C ALA A 345 34.60 1.32 4.27
N LYS A 346 34.76 2.40 3.51
CA LYS A 346 36.05 3.07 3.22
C LYS A 346 36.48 4.09 4.29
N HIS A 347 35.59 4.43 5.22
CA HIS A 347 35.82 5.42 6.25
C HIS A 347 35.82 4.76 7.62
N ASN A 348 36.60 5.31 8.56
CA ASN A 348 36.61 4.86 9.95
C ASN A 348 35.83 5.79 10.89
N GLU A 349 35.30 6.88 10.34
CA GLU A 349 34.47 7.82 11.08
C GLU A 349 33.09 7.23 11.37
N PRO A 350 32.45 7.58 12.52
CA PRO A 350 31.07 7.22 12.76
C PRO A 350 30.15 7.85 11.72
N THR A 351 29.04 7.20 11.40
CA THR A 351 28.00 7.76 10.55
C THR A 351 27.37 8.99 11.20
N ALA A 352 26.69 9.83 10.41
CA ALA A 352 25.91 10.93 10.96
C ALA A 352 24.70 10.44 11.76
N GLU A 353 24.18 9.27 11.39
CA GLU A 353 22.98 8.67 11.92
C GLU A 353 23.30 7.71 13.08
N ASN A 354 22.69 7.95 14.23
CA ASN A 354 22.75 7.03 15.38
C ASN A 354 21.71 5.92 15.31
N ILE A 355 20.68 6.08 14.47
CA ILE A 355 19.59 5.12 14.33
C ILE A 355 19.58 4.60 12.90
N LEU A 356 19.71 3.30 12.75
CA LEU A 356 19.68 2.60 11.46
C LEU A 356 18.48 1.66 11.44
N ILE A 357 17.56 1.88 10.50
CA ILE A 357 16.46 0.96 10.23
C ILE A 357 16.84 0.12 9.01
N PHE A 358 16.82 -1.21 9.15
CA PHE A 358 17.16 -2.14 8.08
C PHE A 358 15.97 -3.00 7.70
N ASP A 359 15.44 -2.75 6.51
CA ASP A 359 14.27 -3.48 5.99
C ASP A 359 14.67 -4.81 5.36
N GLU A 360 13.80 -5.82 5.51
CA GLU A 360 14.02 -7.20 5.05
C GLU A 360 15.32 -7.82 5.62
N ALA A 361 15.53 -7.69 6.93
CA ALA A 361 16.77 -8.07 7.62
C ALA A 361 17.12 -9.58 7.52
N GLN A 362 16.18 -10.45 7.16
CA GLN A 362 16.43 -11.85 6.88
C GLN A 362 17.19 -12.08 5.56
N ARG A 363 17.24 -11.06 4.67
CA ARG A 363 17.80 -11.18 3.31
C ARG A 363 19.25 -10.72 3.19
N VAL A 364 19.97 -10.69 4.29
CA VAL A 364 21.37 -10.27 4.35
C VAL A 364 22.32 -11.29 3.71
N TRP A 365 23.38 -10.78 3.15
CA TRP A 365 24.34 -11.57 2.38
C TRP A 365 25.39 -12.24 3.28
N ASN A 366 25.72 -13.50 2.93
CA ASN A 366 26.83 -14.19 3.52
C ASN A 366 28.20 -13.68 3.03
N VAL A 367 29.26 -14.15 3.68
CA VAL A 367 30.65 -13.78 3.34
C VAL A 367 30.99 -14.08 1.88
N GLU A 368 30.52 -15.24 1.36
CA GLU A 368 30.84 -15.64 -0.01
C GLU A 368 30.19 -14.73 -1.05
N LYS A 369 28.94 -14.32 -0.83
CA LYS A 369 28.24 -13.41 -1.71
C LYS A 369 28.82 -12.00 -1.63
N MET A 370 29.19 -11.56 -0.43
CA MET A 370 29.91 -10.29 -0.23
C MET A 370 31.21 -10.27 -1.00
N ARG A 371 32.04 -11.30 -0.90
CA ARG A 371 33.31 -11.44 -1.65
C ARG A 371 33.13 -11.47 -3.17
N ARG A 372 32.05 -12.14 -3.66
CA ARG A 372 31.76 -12.18 -5.11
C ARG A 372 31.30 -10.85 -5.69
N LYS A 373 30.71 -10.01 -4.85
CA LYS A 373 30.11 -8.74 -5.29
C LYS A 373 31.01 -7.53 -5.07
N HIS A 374 32.01 -7.67 -4.21
CA HIS A 374 32.92 -6.59 -3.83
C HIS A 374 34.38 -7.07 -3.91
N ASP A 375 35.18 -6.40 -4.69
CA ASP A 375 36.62 -6.66 -4.77
C ASP A 375 37.40 -6.07 -3.56
N ASP A 376 36.70 -5.37 -2.65
CA ASP A 376 37.28 -4.72 -1.50
C ASP A 376 37.42 -5.70 -0.32
N PRO A 377 38.66 -5.94 0.21
CA PRO A 377 38.88 -6.84 1.33
C PRO A 377 38.14 -6.44 2.63
N THR A 378 37.85 -5.14 2.84
CA THR A 378 37.11 -4.65 4.00
C THR A 378 35.65 -5.10 4.00
N MET A 379 35.12 -5.45 2.83
CA MET A 379 33.78 -6.00 2.65
C MET A 379 33.73 -7.54 2.60
N ALA A 380 34.85 -8.21 2.89
CA ALA A 380 34.92 -9.68 2.89
C ALA A 380 34.37 -10.34 4.17
N VAL A 381 33.37 -9.73 4.78
CA VAL A 381 32.63 -10.20 5.96
C VAL A 381 31.15 -10.36 5.63
N SER A 382 30.33 -10.95 6.50
CA SER A 382 28.89 -10.99 6.30
C SER A 382 28.27 -9.57 6.37
N GLU A 383 27.14 -9.39 5.73
CA GLU A 383 26.47 -8.08 5.72
C GLU A 383 26.08 -7.60 7.13
N PRO A 384 25.54 -8.46 8.02
CA PRO A 384 25.33 -8.10 9.44
C PRO A 384 26.60 -7.64 10.12
N HIS A 385 27.70 -8.39 10.00
CA HIS A 385 28.99 -8.04 10.61
C HIS A 385 29.48 -6.65 10.14
N LEU A 386 29.35 -6.35 8.84
CA LEU A 386 29.74 -5.04 8.30
C LEU A 386 28.88 -3.92 8.89
N LEU A 387 27.57 -4.10 8.97
CA LEU A 387 26.65 -3.09 9.54
C LEU A 387 26.90 -2.87 11.03
N TYR A 388 27.11 -3.95 11.81
CA TYR A 388 27.56 -3.81 13.18
C TYR A 388 28.86 -3.01 13.27
N SER A 389 29.88 -3.33 12.46
CA SER A 389 31.17 -2.65 12.48
C SER A 389 31.08 -1.17 12.15
N ILE A 390 30.16 -0.76 11.24
CA ILE A 390 29.91 0.63 10.91
C ILE A 390 29.24 1.36 12.07
N MET A 391 28.17 0.81 12.62
CA MET A 391 27.44 1.44 13.72
C MET A 391 28.22 1.38 15.05
N ASP A 392 29.13 0.44 15.19
CA ASP A 392 29.99 0.31 16.38
C ASP A 392 31.04 1.41 16.53
N ARG A 393 31.26 2.23 15.50
CA ARG A 393 32.16 3.41 15.54
C ARG A 393 31.61 4.54 16.40
N HIS A 394 30.30 4.57 16.66
CA HIS A 394 29.71 5.52 17.60
C HIS A 394 30.26 5.30 19.00
N LYS A 395 30.81 6.34 19.63
CA LYS A 395 31.44 6.24 20.96
C LYS A 395 30.42 6.18 22.08
N ASP A 396 29.29 6.87 21.91
CA ASP A 396 28.28 7.01 22.94
C ASP A 396 27.15 5.98 22.78
N TRP A 397 26.35 6.09 21.73
CA TRP A 397 25.19 5.22 21.54
C TRP A 397 24.87 5.01 20.05
N ALA A 398 24.28 3.88 19.77
CA ALA A 398 23.73 3.56 18.46
C ALA A 398 22.57 2.56 18.59
N VAL A 399 21.60 2.64 17.67
CA VAL A 399 20.48 1.69 17.62
C VAL A 399 20.31 1.17 16.20
N MET A 400 20.18 -0.14 16.05
CA MET A 400 19.77 -0.79 14.82
C MET A 400 18.38 -1.40 15.00
N ILE A 401 17.47 -1.13 14.06
CA ILE A 401 16.10 -1.66 14.03
C ILE A 401 15.99 -2.52 12.79
N CYS A 402 15.96 -3.84 12.99
CA CYS A 402 15.89 -4.83 11.91
C CYS A 402 14.46 -5.29 11.70
N LEU A 403 13.87 -4.96 10.55
CA LEU A 403 12.54 -5.40 10.16
C LEU A 403 12.65 -6.76 9.46
N VAL A 404 12.05 -7.79 10.04
CA VAL A 404 12.20 -9.18 9.59
C VAL A 404 10.94 -9.65 8.89
N GLY A 405 11.01 -9.89 7.58
CA GLY A 405 9.95 -10.47 6.77
C GLY A 405 10.02 -12.01 6.75
N LEU A 406 8.88 -12.68 6.63
CA LEU A 406 8.80 -14.13 6.60
C LEU A 406 8.48 -14.64 5.19
N GLY A 407 9.11 -15.75 4.76
CA GLY A 407 8.69 -16.54 3.60
C GLY A 407 8.87 -15.90 2.21
N GLN A 408 9.75 -14.91 2.03
CA GLN A 408 9.97 -14.22 0.75
C GLN A 408 11.42 -14.35 0.21
N ASP A 409 12.08 -15.46 0.48
CA ASP A 409 13.45 -15.70 0.00
C ASP A 409 13.46 -15.90 -1.53
N ILE A 410 14.15 -15.02 -2.26
CA ILE A 410 14.25 -15.07 -3.72
C ILE A 410 15.69 -15.24 -4.19
N TYR A 411 16.68 -15.06 -3.30
CA TYR A 411 18.08 -15.01 -3.68
C TYR A 411 18.93 -16.13 -3.07
N ASP A 412 19.91 -16.61 -3.84
CA ASP A 412 20.99 -17.47 -3.36
C ASP A 412 21.97 -16.67 -2.50
N GLY A 413 22.40 -17.25 -1.34
CA GLY A 413 23.39 -16.66 -0.44
C GLY A 413 22.85 -15.69 0.61
N GLU A 414 21.56 -15.73 0.91
CA GLU A 414 20.96 -15.10 2.09
C GLU A 414 21.22 -15.98 3.32
N VAL A 415 21.64 -15.38 4.47
CA VAL A 415 22.02 -16.11 5.69
C VAL A 415 20.97 -16.08 6.78
N GLY A 416 19.85 -15.44 6.52
CA GLY A 416 18.78 -15.37 7.52
C GLY A 416 19.12 -14.52 8.74
N ILE A 417 18.28 -14.65 9.77
CA ILE A 417 18.37 -13.83 10.99
C ILE A 417 19.45 -14.31 11.94
N ASN A 418 19.85 -15.59 11.86
CA ASN A 418 20.81 -16.20 12.79
C ASN A 418 22.17 -15.51 12.77
N GLU A 419 22.62 -15.05 11.62
CA GLU A 419 23.90 -14.35 11.48
C GLU A 419 23.93 -13.01 12.24
N TRP A 420 22.80 -12.33 12.35
CA TRP A 420 22.71 -11.12 13.18
C TRP A 420 22.93 -11.43 14.66
N PHE A 421 22.31 -12.49 15.18
CA PHE A 421 22.52 -12.91 16.57
C PHE A 421 23.93 -13.39 16.80
N ARG A 422 24.48 -14.22 15.91
CA ARG A 422 25.86 -14.69 16.00
C ARG A 422 26.83 -13.52 16.10
N CYS A 423 26.77 -12.57 15.17
CA CYS A 423 27.63 -11.38 15.19
C CYS A 423 27.49 -10.59 16.49
N GLY A 424 26.27 -10.32 16.94
CA GLY A 424 26.03 -9.55 18.17
C GLY A 424 26.49 -10.26 19.44
N ILE A 425 26.42 -11.60 19.49
CA ILE A 425 26.82 -12.39 20.63
C ILE A 425 28.32 -12.60 20.65
N GLU A 426 28.92 -13.02 19.54
CA GLU A 426 30.30 -13.46 19.45
C GLU A 426 31.28 -12.32 19.14
N ASP A 427 30.93 -11.45 18.16
CA ASP A 427 31.87 -10.47 17.61
C ASP A 427 31.72 -9.07 18.26
N PHE A 428 30.48 -8.70 18.68
CA PHE A 428 30.14 -7.36 19.18
C PHE A 428 29.55 -7.39 20.60
N GLY A 429 30.33 -7.84 21.56
CA GLY A 429 29.93 -8.12 22.95
C GLY A 429 29.35 -6.93 23.75
N GLN A 430 29.40 -5.70 23.25
CA GLN A 430 28.82 -4.49 23.89
C GLN A 430 27.39 -4.18 23.42
N TRP A 431 26.86 -4.91 22.44
CA TRP A 431 25.51 -4.70 21.92
C TRP A 431 24.47 -5.46 22.74
N GLU A 432 23.38 -4.78 23.09
CA GLU A 432 22.19 -5.38 23.70
C GLU A 432 21.16 -5.67 22.61
N MET A 433 20.55 -6.85 22.64
CA MET A 433 19.67 -7.34 21.59
C MET A 433 18.27 -7.56 22.13
N TYR A 434 17.27 -7.04 21.39
CA TYR A 434 15.85 -7.15 21.74
C TYR A 434 15.11 -7.92 20.64
N TYR A 435 14.30 -8.92 21.01
CA TYR A 435 13.60 -9.78 20.06
C TYR A 435 12.26 -10.26 20.59
N SER A 436 11.31 -10.57 19.70
CA SER A 436 10.10 -11.28 20.11
C SER A 436 10.36 -12.78 20.18
N PRO A 437 9.88 -13.49 21.22
CA PRO A 437 9.95 -14.95 21.30
C PRO A 437 9.30 -15.66 20.09
N ASP A 438 8.36 -15.01 19.42
CA ASP A 438 7.70 -15.53 18.22
C ASP A 438 8.66 -15.72 17.03
N ILE A 439 9.86 -15.14 17.06
CA ILE A 439 10.91 -15.31 16.05
C ILE A 439 11.30 -16.79 15.86
N PHE A 440 11.24 -17.59 16.92
CA PHE A 440 11.63 -19.02 16.87
C PHE A 440 10.56 -19.92 16.22
N SER A 441 9.31 -19.48 16.16
CA SER A 441 8.21 -20.27 15.61
C SER A 441 7.85 -19.86 14.18
N GLN A 442 8.20 -18.66 13.77
CA GLN A 442 7.73 -18.05 12.53
C GLN A 442 8.80 -17.89 11.45
N VAL A 443 10.06 -17.91 11.83
CA VAL A 443 11.16 -17.90 10.86
C VAL A 443 11.40 -19.34 10.43
N GLU A 444 11.19 -19.65 9.15
CA GLU A 444 11.48 -20.96 8.55
C GLU A 444 12.97 -21.33 8.59
N ASP A 445 13.80 -20.46 9.14
CA ASP A 445 15.22 -20.69 9.31
C ASP A 445 15.46 -21.75 10.39
N LYS A 446 15.53 -23.01 9.96
CA LYS A 446 15.82 -24.17 10.81
C LYS A 446 17.16 -24.07 11.55
N ASN A 447 17.95 -23.03 11.27
CA ASN A 447 19.29 -22.84 11.79
C ASN A 447 19.37 -21.79 12.89
N ILE A 448 18.24 -21.24 13.39
CA ILE A 448 18.29 -20.32 14.52
C ILE A 448 18.72 -21.10 15.77
N ASP A 449 19.88 -20.72 16.30
CA ASP A 449 20.38 -21.27 17.55
C ASP A 449 19.67 -20.63 18.75
N LYS A 450 18.52 -21.25 19.09
CA LYS A 450 17.65 -20.79 20.17
C LYS A 450 18.37 -20.84 21.53
N GLU A 451 19.21 -21.84 21.75
CA GLU A 451 19.94 -22.01 23.03
C GLU A 451 20.97 -20.91 23.20
N MET A 452 21.71 -20.57 22.15
CA MET A 452 22.66 -19.47 22.13
C MET A 452 21.98 -18.12 22.49
N ILE A 453 20.83 -17.85 21.90
CA ILE A 453 20.10 -16.58 22.10
C ILE A 453 19.53 -16.50 23.53
N ILE A 454 18.88 -17.57 24.02
CA ILE A 454 18.24 -17.58 25.34
C ILE A 454 19.27 -17.56 26.47
N SER A 455 20.45 -18.16 26.28
CA SER A 455 21.50 -18.18 27.29
C SER A 455 22.33 -16.89 27.39
N CYS A 456 22.12 -15.96 26.46
CA CYS A 456 22.85 -14.70 26.43
C CYS A 456 22.17 -13.63 27.30
N ASP A 457 22.81 -13.17 28.37
CA ASP A 457 22.27 -12.13 29.27
C ASP A 457 21.96 -10.79 28.60
N ARG A 458 22.51 -10.54 27.40
CA ARG A 458 22.29 -9.34 26.58
C ARG A 458 21.16 -9.48 25.59
N CYS A 459 20.49 -10.62 25.56
CA CYS A 459 19.35 -10.87 24.68
C CYS A 459 18.04 -10.77 25.47
N HIS A 460 17.26 -9.76 25.18
CA HIS A 460 16.05 -9.40 25.93
C HIS A 460 14.80 -9.75 25.11
N ALA A 461 13.92 -10.54 25.70
CA ALA A 461 12.66 -10.94 25.09
C ALA A 461 11.58 -9.86 25.27
N GLU A 462 11.06 -9.32 24.16
CA GLU A 462 10.02 -8.28 24.10
C GLU A 462 8.90 -8.69 23.15
N LYS A 463 7.77 -9.10 23.72
CA LYS A 463 6.63 -9.64 22.92
C LYS A 463 6.04 -8.62 21.93
N ALA A 464 6.06 -7.34 22.27
CA ALA A 464 5.51 -6.28 21.44
C ALA A 464 6.33 -6.03 20.14
N LEU A 465 7.54 -6.58 20.02
CA LEU A 465 8.33 -6.55 18.78
C LEU A 465 7.80 -7.55 17.72
N HIS A 466 6.64 -8.18 17.96
CA HIS A 466 5.96 -9.02 16.97
C HIS A 466 4.60 -8.43 16.58
N LEU A 467 4.46 -8.04 15.32
CA LEU A 467 3.21 -7.55 14.75
C LEU A 467 2.31 -8.73 14.38
N LYS A 468 1.33 -9.01 15.24
CA LYS A 468 0.46 -10.20 15.15
C LYS A 468 -0.68 -10.04 14.16
N THR A 469 -1.11 -8.81 13.92
CA THR A 469 -2.28 -8.50 13.11
C THR A 469 -1.85 -7.96 11.76
N SER A 470 -2.31 -8.61 10.67
CA SER A 470 -2.17 -8.04 9.33
C SER A 470 -2.95 -6.73 9.27
N ILE A 471 -2.32 -5.65 8.83
CA ILE A 471 -3.00 -4.40 8.50
C ILE A 471 -3.57 -4.45 7.08
N ARG A 472 -3.25 -5.48 6.31
CA ARG A 472 -3.89 -5.74 5.03
C ARG A 472 -5.36 -6.04 5.24
N SER A 473 -6.17 -5.69 4.27
CA SER A 473 -7.58 -6.05 4.29
C SER A 473 -7.74 -7.57 4.36
N PHE A 474 -8.82 -8.06 4.95
CA PHE A 474 -9.18 -9.49 4.94
C PHE A 474 -9.17 -10.09 3.52
N ARG A 475 -9.42 -9.26 2.51
CA ARG A 475 -9.31 -9.57 1.08
C ARG A 475 -7.87 -9.98 0.71
N ALA A 476 -6.87 -9.23 1.16
CA ALA A 476 -5.47 -9.50 0.85
C ALA A 476 -4.95 -10.79 1.53
N ASP A 477 -5.43 -11.09 2.73
CA ASP A 477 -5.07 -12.35 3.41
C ASP A 477 -5.65 -13.56 2.68
N LYS A 478 -6.90 -13.47 2.21
CA LYS A 478 -7.52 -14.54 1.40
C LYS A 478 -6.88 -14.68 0.03
N GLN A 479 -6.45 -13.59 -0.60
CA GLN A 479 -5.65 -13.62 -1.82
C GLN A 479 -4.34 -14.38 -1.60
N CYS A 480 -3.61 -14.11 -0.53
CA CYS A 480 -2.38 -14.83 -0.21
C CYS A 480 -2.65 -16.33 -0.01
N GLN A 481 -3.70 -16.71 0.72
CA GLN A 481 -4.09 -18.11 0.89
C GLN A 481 -4.45 -18.79 -0.44
N PHE A 482 -5.14 -18.08 -1.34
CA PHE A 482 -5.43 -18.57 -2.69
C PHE A 482 -4.14 -18.83 -3.50
N VAL A 483 -3.22 -17.87 -3.49
CA VAL A 483 -1.93 -17.98 -4.19
C VAL A 483 -1.09 -19.11 -3.61
N ASP A 484 -1.09 -19.29 -2.29
CA ASP A 484 -0.37 -20.40 -1.64
C ASP A 484 -0.96 -21.75 -2.02
N ALA A 485 -2.28 -21.92 -1.99
CA ALA A 485 -2.94 -23.15 -2.42
C ALA A 485 -2.67 -23.46 -3.90
N LEU A 486 -2.72 -22.44 -4.79
CA LEU A 486 -2.39 -22.57 -6.22
C LEU A 486 -0.97 -23.07 -6.43
N LEU A 487 0.02 -22.50 -5.74
CA LEU A 487 1.43 -22.85 -5.92
C LEU A 487 1.84 -24.13 -5.20
N ASN A 488 1.10 -24.54 -4.16
CA ASN A 488 1.34 -25.76 -3.39
C ASN A 488 0.63 -27.02 -3.95
N ASN A 489 0.04 -26.94 -5.14
CA ASN A 489 -0.71 -28.05 -5.76
C ASN A 489 -1.96 -28.48 -4.98
N GLU A 490 -2.72 -27.52 -4.45
CA GLU A 490 -3.97 -27.74 -3.71
C GLU A 490 -5.18 -27.20 -4.49
N PRO A 491 -5.55 -27.80 -5.65
CA PRO A 491 -6.54 -27.20 -6.54
C PRO A 491 -7.93 -27.08 -5.92
N GLU A 492 -8.36 -28.03 -5.09
CA GLU A 492 -9.67 -27.94 -4.41
C GLU A 492 -9.70 -26.80 -3.37
N THR A 493 -8.64 -26.68 -2.56
CA THR A 493 -8.50 -25.57 -1.60
C THR A 493 -8.45 -24.21 -2.35
N ALA A 494 -7.70 -24.14 -3.44
CA ALA A 494 -7.64 -22.95 -4.27
C ALA A 494 -9.00 -22.57 -4.84
N LYS A 495 -9.78 -23.56 -5.32
CA LYS A 495 -11.12 -23.38 -5.88
C LYS A 495 -12.13 -22.86 -4.84
N GLU A 496 -12.11 -23.42 -3.62
CA GLU A 496 -12.97 -22.95 -2.52
C GLU A 496 -12.66 -21.49 -2.17
N ILE A 497 -11.39 -21.15 -2.01
CA ILE A 497 -10.98 -19.78 -1.70
C ILE A 497 -11.33 -18.84 -2.86
N TYR A 498 -11.11 -19.27 -4.11
CA TYR A 498 -11.43 -18.48 -5.30
C TYR A 498 -12.90 -18.09 -5.37
N GLN A 499 -13.82 -19.01 -5.10
CA GLN A 499 -15.26 -18.72 -5.08
C GLN A 499 -15.61 -17.62 -4.08
N TYR A 500 -14.90 -17.59 -2.95
CA TYR A 500 -15.11 -16.59 -1.91
C TYR A 500 -14.56 -15.21 -2.30
N ILE A 501 -13.37 -15.16 -2.97
CA ILE A 501 -12.71 -13.87 -3.25
C ILE A 501 -13.15 -13.23 -4.56
N PHE A 502 -13.68 -14.01 -5.52
CA PHE A 502 -13.86 -13.59 -6.92
C PHE A 502 -14.65 -12.29 -7.10
N GLU A 503 -15.73 -12.09 -6.35
CA GLU A 503 -16.54 -10.88 -6.48
C GLU A 503 -15.80 -9.62 -6.07
N LYS A 504 -14.93 -9.72 -5.07
CA LYS A 504 -14.19 -8.59 -4.50
C LYS A 504 -12.75 -8.47 -5.03
N TYR A 505 -12.21 -9.56 -5.54
CA TYR A 505 -10.87 -9.66 -6.12
C TYR A 505 -10.90 -10.57 -7.34
N PRO A 506 -11.31 -10.06 -8.50
CA PRO A 506 -11.43 -10.87 -9.71
C PRO A 506 -10.07 -11.34 -10.20
N VAL A 507 -9.93 -12.64 -10.37
CA VAL A 507 -8.80 -13.31 -11.01
C VAL A 507 -9.31 -14.02 -12.23
N TYR A 508 -8.79 -13.66 -13.39
CA TYR A 508 -9.12 -14.31 -14.66
C TYR A 508 -7.91 -14.99 -15.28
N ILE A 509 -8.15 -15.90 -16.22
CA ILE A 509 -7.10 -16.49 -17.07
C ILE A 509 -7.47 -16.29 -18.54
N THR A 510 -6.48 -16.04 -19.38
CA THR A 510 -6.67 -15.92 -20.83
C THR A 510 -5.46 -16.41 -21.61
N ARG A 511 -5.70 -16.78 -22.88
CA ARG A 511 -4.69 -17.12 -23.89
C ARG A 511 -4.37 -15.96 -24.83
N ASP A 512 -4.99 -14.79 -24.62
CA ASP A 512 -4.80 -13.60 -25.46
C ASP A 512 -4.22 -12.45 -24.63
N ALA A 513 -2.99 -12.06 -24.95
CA ALA A 513 -2.29 -10.97 -24.27
C ALA A 513 -2.99 -9.61 -24.47
N ASN A 514 -3.61 -9.38 -25.63
CA ASN A 514 -4.28 -8.12 -25.93
C ASN A 514 -5.59 -8.00 -25.14
N GLU A 515 -6.33 -9.10 -25.01
CA GLU A 515 -7.52 -9.16 -24.19
C GLU A 515 -7.18 -8.89 -22.71
N ALA A 516 -6.12 -9.53 -22.17
CA ALA A 516 -5.63 -9.27 -20.83
C ALA A 516 -5.27 -7.79 -20.61
N LYS A 517 -4.52 -7.19 -21.55
CA LYS A 517 -4.15 -5.75 -21.50
C LYS A 517 -5.38 -4.86 -21.55
N LYS A 518 -6.35 -5.15 -22.43
CA LYS A 518 -7.59 -4.40 -22.57
C LYS A 518 -8.43 -4.44 -21.30
N TRP A 519 -8.56 -5.63 -20.71
CA TRP A 519 -9.28 -5.81 -19.46
C TRP A 519 -8.66 -4.97 -18.34
N ALA A 520 -7.36 -5.10 -18.09
CA ALA A 520 -6.68 -4.39 -17.02
C ALA A 520 -6.73 -2.86 -17.20
N LYS A 521 -6.51 -2.36 -18.45
CA LYS A 521 -6.68 -0.93 -18.76
C LYS A 521 -8.10 -0.44 -18.55
N GLY A 522 -9.11 -1.26 -18.85
CA GLY A 522 -10.52 -0.93 -18.67
C GLY A 522 -10.98 -0.87 -17.21
N LYS A 523 -10.20 -1.44 -16.29
CA LYS A 523 -10.47 -1.40 -14.85
C LYS A 523 -9.86 -0.19 -14.13
N VAL A 524 -8.88 0.48 -14.74
CA VAL A 524 -8.19 1.63 -14.14
C VAL A 524 -9.11 2.83 -14.03
N ARG A 525 -9.19 3.42 -12.85
CA ARG A 525 -9.95 4.63 -12.52
C ARG A 525 -9.05 5.59 -11.73
N GLY A 526 -9.26 6.89 -11.89
CA GLY A 526 -8.52 7.92 -11.14
C GLY A 526 -7.02 7.72 -11.20
N SER A 527 -6.37 7.68 -10.06
CA SER A 527 -4.92 7.46 -9.90
C SER A 527 -4.50 5.99 -9.89
N GLN A 528 -5.45 5.05 -10.03
CA GLN A 528 -5.13 3.62 -10.06
C GLN A 528 -4.14 3.27 -11.18
N ARG A 529 -3.40 2.17 -10.96
CA ARG A 529 -2.40 1.70 -11.91
C ARG A 529 -2.63 0.27 -12.31
N CYS A 530 -2.39 0.00 -13.59
CA CYS A 530 -2.26 -1.35 -14.08
C CYS A 530 -0.85 -1.59 -14.64
N GLY A 531 -0.44 -2.86 -14.74
CA GLY A 531 0.87 -3.20 -15.28
C GLY A 531 1.03 -4.67 -15.61
N MET A 532 1.97 -4.96 -16.52
CA MET A 532 2.36 -6.32 -16.84
C MET A 532 3.49 -6.79 -15.92
N LEU A 533 3.35 -8.00 -15.42
CA LEU A 533 4.31 -8.67 -14.54
C LEU A 533 4.72 -10.02 -15.14
N ALA A 534 5.98 -10.38 -15.07
CA ALA A 534 6.44 -11.70 -15.47
C ALA A 534 7.69 -12.13 -14.68
N CYS A 535 7.91 -13.42 -14.54
CA CYS A 535 9.13 -13.93 -13.95
C CYS A 535 10.36 -13.51 -14.78
N SER A 536 11.42 -13.09 -14.13
CA SER A 536 12.69 -12.70 -14.81
C SER A 536 13.28 -13.85 -15.65
N SER A 537 12.93 -15.09 -15.34
CA SER A 537 13.33 -16.27 -16.12
C SER A 537 12.38 -16.62 -17.29
N ALA A 538 11.27 -15.91 -17.45
CA ALA A 538 10.24 -16.11 -18.48
C ALA A 538 10.69 -15.66 -19.89
N GLN A 539 11.80 -16.23 -20.37
CA GLN A 539 12.48 -15.81 -21.60
C GLN A 539 11.71 -16.16 -22.89
N ARG A 540 10.79 -17.13 -22.82
CA ARG A 540 10.04 -17.60 -23.99
C ARG A 540 8.74 -16.84 -24.25
N LEU A 541 8.48 -15.78 -23.48
CA LEU A 541 7.40 -14.82 -23.75
C LEU A 541 7.74 -13.79 -24.85
N LYS A 542 8.99 -13.77 -25.33
CA LYS A 542 9.42 -12.83 -26.40
C LYS A 542 8.56 -12.84 -27.66
N PRO A 543 8.12 -14.02 -28.19
CA PRO A 543 7.24 -14.06 -29.36
C PRO A 543 5.86 -13.41 -29.11
N GLU A 544 5.45 -13.29 -27.85
CA GLU A 544 4.24 -12.57 -27.44
C GLU A 544 4.47 -11.05 -27.27
N GLY A 545 5.66 -10.54 -27.64
CA GLY A 545 6.04 -9.13 -27.43
C GLY A 545 6.41 -8.78 -25.99
N ILE A 546 6.66 -9.76 -25.13
CA ILE A 546 6.95 -9.57 -23.70
C ILE A 546 8.43 -9.83 -23.43
N TYR A 547 9.17 -8.76 -23.08
CA TYR A 547 10.63 -8.78 -22.96
C TYR A 547 11.06 -8.61 -21.51
N VAL A 548 11.20 -9.70 -20.75
CA VAL A 548 11.54 -9.70 -19.32
C VAL A 548 12.97 -9.23 -19.00
N SER A 549 13.87 -9.22 -19.98
CA SER A 549 15.27 -8.78 -19.85
C SER A 549 15.46 -7.28 -20.11
N THR A 550 14.41 -6.56 -20.49
CA THR A 550 14.48 -5.11 -20.69
C THR A 550 14.70 -4.40 -19.36
N GLU A 551 15.71 -3.54 -19.32
CA GLU A 551 15.89 -2.69 -18.14
C GLU A 551 14.78 -1.65 -18.09
N ILE A 552 14.15 -1.52 -16.91
CA ILE A 552 13.07 -0.57 -16.71
C ILE A 552 13.49 0.55 -15.76
N ASP A 553 13.06 1.77 -16.06
CA ASP A 553 13.10 2.88 -15.11
C ASP A 553 11.91 2.73 -14.15
N VAL A 554 12.20 2.17 -12.98
CA VAL A 554 11.17 1.79 -11.99
C VAL A 554 10.38 3.02 -11.51
N LYS A 555 11.03 4.18 -11.38
CA LYS A 555 10.37 5.43 -10.97
C LYS A 555 9.29 5.83 -11.97
N ASN A 556 9.64 5.84 -13.25
CA ASN A 556 8.66 6.16 -14.29
C ASN A 556 7.60 5.08 -14.44
N TRP A 557 7.96 3.81 -14.31
CA TRP A 557 6.99 2.71 -14.37
C TRP A 557 5.89 2.85 -13.30
N PHE A 558 6.25 3.22 -12.05
CA PHE A 558 5.29 3.38 -10.94
C PHE A 558 4.68 4.78 -10.83
N LEU A 559 5.37 5.86 -11.25
CA LEU A 559 5.00 7.22 -10.89
C LEU A 559 4.78 8.16 -12.09
N ALA A 560 5.08 7.73 -13.32
CA ALA A 560 4.82 8.57 -14.50
C ALA A 560 3.30 8.66 -14.79
N PRO A 561 2.84 9.74 -15.43
CA PRO A 561 1.45 9.87 -15.88
C PRO A 561 1.01 8.69 -16.74
N PRO A 562 -0.30 8.38 -16.80
CA PRO A 562 -0.81 7.22 -17.54
C PRO A 562 -0.51 7.21 -19.04
N ASP A 563 -0.29 8.37 -19.63
CA ASP A 563 0.02 8.61 -21.05
C ASP A 563 1.53 8.62 -21.38
N ASP A 564 2.40 8.53 -20.37
CA ASP A 564 3.86 8.35 -20.57
C ASP A 564 4.15 6.90 -20.98
N LEU A 565 4.89 6.71 -22.08
CA LEU A 565 5.24 5.38 -22.60
C LEU A 565 5.98 4.48 -21.58
N ARG A 566 6.65 5.09 -20.60
CA ARG A 566 7.39 4.37 -19.54
C ARG A 566 6.48 3.96 -18.38
N SER A 567 5.25 4.50 -18.33
CA SER A 567 4.27 4.18 -17.29
C SER A 567 3.79 2.74 -17.42
N SER A 568 3.57 2.08 -16.28
CA SER A 568 2.95 0.74 -16.22
C SER A 568 1.60 0.70 -16.93
N ASN A 569 0.83 1.79 -16.91
CA ASN A 569 -0.51 1.89 -17.51
C ASN A 569 -0.50 1.73 -19.03
N MET A 570 0.65 2.00 -19.68
CA MET A 570 0.77 1.79 -21.13
C MET A 570 0.81 0.32 -21.51
N MET A 571 1.14 -0.60 -20.59
CA MET A 571 1.24 -2.05 -20.81
C MET A 571 2.24 -2.44 -21.93
N GLU A 572 3.28 -1.64 -22.12
CA GLU A 572 4.33 -1.91 -23.12
C GLU A 572 5.56 -2.55 -22.47
N ILE A 573 5.80 -2.26 -21.20
CA ILE A 573 6.98 -2.70 -20.47
C ILE A 573 6.57 -3.62 -19.33
N VAL A 574 7.12 -4.83 -19.31
CA VAL A 574 6.87 -5.82 -18.27
C VAL A 574 7.85 -5.66 -17.11
N ALA A 575 7.36 -5.69 -15.87
CA ALA A 575 8.20 -5.67 -14.68
C ALA A 575 8.40 -7.07 -14.11
N SER A 576 9.64 -7.38 -13.71
CA SER A 576 9.95 -8.65 -13.06
C SER A 576 9.71 -8.58 -11.54
N GLU A 577 9.69 -9.76 -10.88
CA GLU A 577 9.58 -9.90 -9.43
C GLU A 577 10.58 -9.01 -8.67
N PHE A 578 11.79 -8.82 -9.20
CA PHE A 578 12.83 -7.97 -8.60
C PHE A 578 12.51 -6.48 -8.64
N LYS A 579 11.68 -6.07 -9.60
CA LYS A 579 11.32 -4.66 -9.81
C LYS A 579 10.06 -4.26 -9.05
N VAL A 580 9.20 -5.22 -8.71
CA VAL A 580 7.92 -4.98 -8.03
C VAL A 580 7.87 -5.49 -6.59
N GLN A 581 8.92 -6.15 -6.10
CA GLN A 581 8.96 -6.60 -4.72
C GLN A 581 8.86 -5.43 -3.75
N GLY A 582 7.99 -5.53 -2.73
CA GLY A 582 7.72 -4.45 -1.80
C GLY A 582 6.85 -3.32 -2.35
N LEU A 583 6.50 -3.34 -3.65
CA LEU A 583 5.65 -2.36 -4.31
C LEU A 583 4.37 -3.05 -4.78
N GLU A 584 3.28 -2.29 -4.93
CA GLU A 584 1.97 -2.80 -5.32
C GLU A 584 1.41 -1.96 -6.47
N ILE A 585 0.55 -2.59 -7.29
CA ILE A 585 -0.28 -1.94 -8.32
C ILE A 585 -1.74 -2.35 -8.12
N ASP A 586 -2.68 -1.65 -8.72
CA ASP A 586 -4.10 -1.95 -8.52
C ASP A 586 -4.54 -3.15 -9.36
N TRP A 587 -4.13 -3.20 -10.62
CA TRP A 587 -4.52 -4.23 -11.59
C TRP A 587 -3.31 -4.83 -12.28
N ALA A 588 -3.18 -6.16 -12.29
CA ALA A 588 -2.04 -6.83 -12.91
C ALA A 588 -2.42 -7.72 -14.09
N VAL A 589 -1.55 -7.78 -15.08
CA VAL A 589 -1.48 -8.88 -16.04
C VAL A 589 -0.24 -9.69 -15.71
N VAL A 590 -0.43 -10.88 -15.12
CA VAL A 590 0.66 -11.79 -14.76
C VAL A 590 0.92 -12.74 -15.93
N CYS A 591 2.06 -12.56 -16.59
CA CYS A 591 2.42 -13.33 -17.76
C CYS A 591 3.22 -14.57 -17.36
N TRP A 592 2.66 -15.74 -17.61
CA TRP A 592 3.21 -17.03 -17.20
C TRP A 592 3.98 -17.71 -18.34
N ASP A 593 5.16 -18.23 -18.05
CA ASP A 593 5.98 -18.98 -19.02
C ASP A 593 6.18 -20.46 -18.59
N ALA A 594 6.75 -21.25 -19.46
CA ALA A 594 7.02 -22.66 -19.24
C ALA A 594 8.26 -22.92 -18.36
N ASP A 595 8.82 -21.92 -17.68
CA ASP A 595 9.85 -22.09 -16.65
C ASP A 595 9.29 -22.75 -15.37
N LEU A 596 8.03 -22.46 -15.04
CA LEU A 596 7.24 -23.17 -14.04
C LEU A 596 6.04 -23.83 -14.74
N ARG A 597 6.17 -25.12 -15.04
CA ARG A 597 5.19 -25.90 -15.83
C ARG A 597 4.73 -27.15 -15.10
N ARG A 598 3.71 -27.79 -15.62
CA ARG A 598 3.17 -29.01 -15.04
C ARG A 598 3.89 -30.25 -15.59
N ASN A 599 3.93 -31.34 -14.79
CA ASN A 599 4.36 -32.64 -15.23
C ASN A 599 3.34 -33.31 -16.18
N ASP A 600 3.66 -34.50 -16.71
CA ASP A 600 2.81 -35.16 -17.69
C ASP A 600 1.43 -35.54 -17.17
N ASP A 601 1.34 -35.91 -15.90
CA ASP A 601 0.09 -36.29 -15.22
C ASP A 601 -0.68 -35.08 -14.66
N ASN A 602 -0.17 -33.89 -14.86
CA ASN A 602 -0.71 -32.63 -14.32
C ASN A 602 -0.86 -32.60 -12.78
N THR A 603 -0.03 -33.34 -12.07
CA THR A 603 -0.09 -33.50 -10.61
C THR A 603 0.91 -32.64 -9.85
N ASP A 604 2.02 -32.21 -10.49
CA ASP A 604 3.08 -31.47 -9.80
C ASP A 604 3.77 -30.45 -10.69
N TRP A 605 4.48 -29.51 -10.07
CA TRP A 605 5.27 -28.50 -10.75
C TRP A 605 6.64 -29.03 -11.16
N LEU A 606 7.05 -28.67 -12.36
CA LEU A 606 8.40 -28.85 -12.89
C LEU A 606 9.09 -27.51 -13.06
N PHE A 607 10.37 -27.47 -12.73
CA PHE A 607 11.16 -26.25 -12.60
C PHE A 607 12.27 -26.19 -13.64
N TYR A 608 12.27 -25.16 -14.46
CA TYR A 608 13.23 -24.99 -15.54
C TYR A 608 13.84 -23.60 -15.60
N SER A 609 14.98 -23.49 -16.27
CA SER A 609 15.58 -22.24 -16.70
C SER A 609 15.85 -22.33 -18.18
N PHE A 610 15.54 -21.27 -18.92
CA PHE A 610 15.92 -21.21 -20.33
C PHE A 610 17.34 -20.67 -20.45
N ARG A 611 18.25 -21.47 -21.03
CA ARG A 611 19.65 -21.07 -21.20
C ARG A 611 20.10 -21.37 -22.64
N GLY A 612 20.65 -20.34 -23.31
CA GLY A 612 20.97 -20.41 -24.72
C GLY A 612 19.73 -20.73 -25.55
N THR A 613 19.55 -21.97 -25.97
CA THR A 613 18.45 -22.43 -26.81
C THR A 613 17.63 -23.57 -26.19
N LYS A 614 17.84 -23.89 -24.93
CA LYS A 614 17.25 -25.07 -24.28
C LYS A 614 16.71 -24.78 -22.90
N TRP A 615 15.65 -25.48 -22.54
CA TRP A 615 15.19 -25.62 -21.18
C TRP A 615 16.15 -26.55 -20.40
N GLN A 616 16.61 -26.08 -19.22
CA GLN A 616 17.43 -26.87 -18.30
C GLN A 616 16.67 -27.02 -16.98
N ARG A 617 16.53 -28.25 -16.51
CA ARG A 617 15.83 -28.56 -15.26
C ARG A 617 16.59 -27.97 -14.05
N ARG A 618 15.89 -27.32 -13.15
CA ARG A 618 16.41 -26.90 -11.85
C ARG A 618 16.31 -28.07 -10.88
N ASN A 619 17.45 -28.66 -10.50
CA ASN A 619 17.48 -29.83 -9.64
C ASN A 619 17.72 -29.49 -8.16
N LYS A 620 18.23 -28.30 -7.84
CA LYS A 620 18.48 -27.86 -6.46
C LYS A 620 17.17 -27.38 -5.83
N PRO A 621 16.80 -27.92 -4.63
CA PRO A 621 15.56 -27.50 -3.95
C PRO A 621 15.46 -25.99 -3.71
N GLU A 622 16.57 -25.34 -3.38
CA GLU A 622 16.63 -23.89 -3.21
C GLU A 622 16.23 -23.13 -4.48
N GLN A 623 16.74 -23.56 -5.66
CA GLN A 623 16.42 -22.92 -6.93
C GLN A 623 14.96 -23.15 -7.33
N GLN A 624 14.36 -24.27 -6.94
CA GLN A 624 12.95 -24.56 -7.13
C GLN A 624 12.10 -23.65 -6.26
N ARG A 625 12.44 -23.54 -4.97
CA ARG A 625 11.77 -22.65 -4.03
C ARG A 625 11.83 -21.18 -4.48
N TYR A 626 12.98 -20.72 -4.97
CA TYR A 626 13.11 -19.35 -5.49
C TYR A 626 12.19 -19.09 -6.69
N LEU A 627 12.01 -20.05 -7.58
CA LEU A 627 11.10 -19.88 -8.72
C LEU A 627 9.64 -19.80 -8.26
N VAL A 628 9.23 -20.69 -7.33
CA VAL A 628 7.88 -20.62 -6.72
C VAL A 628 7.66 -19.25 -6.05
N ASN A 629 8.63 -18.78 -5.27
CA ASN A 629 8.54 -17.50 -4.61
C ASN A 629 8.50 -16.31 -5.59
N SER A 630 9.18 -16.39 -6.75
CA SER A 630 9.07 -15.40 -7.82
C SER A 630 7.62 -15.27 -8.29
N TYR A 631 6.96 -16.39 -8.59
CA TYR A 631 5.55 -16.39 -8.96
C TYR A 631 4.63 -15.95 -7.82
N ARG A 632 4.92 -16.36 -6.56
CA ARG A 632 4.20 -15.86 -5.38
C ARG A 632 4.26 -14.34 -5.27
N VAL A 633 5.44 -13.74 -5.47
CA VAL A 633 5.60 -12.28 -5.49
C VAL A 633 4.73 -11.67 -6.58
N LEU A 634 4.78 -12.17 -7.81
CA LEU A 634 4.02 -11.60 -8.94
C LEU A 634 2.50 -11.68 -8.71
N LEU A 635 2.00 -12.82 -8.23
CA LEU A 635 0.57 -13.07 -7.99
C LEU A 635 0.00 -12.28 -6.79
N THR A 636 0.87 -11.75 -5.92
CA THR A 636 0.47 -10.97 -4.74
C THR A 636 0.68 -9.47 -4.89
N ARG A 637 1.01 -8.96 -6.09
CA ARG A 637 1.28 -7.51 -6.29
C ARG A 637 0.05 -6.71 -6.63
N ALA A 638 -0.98 -7.33 -7.17
CA ALA A 638 -2.22 -6.65 -7.48
C ALA A 638 -3.08 -6.43 -6.23
N ARG A 639 -3.65 -5.26 -6.06
CA ARG A 639 -4.52 -4.89 -4.93
C ARG A 639 -6.00 -5.14 -5.20
N GLN A 640 -6.42 -5.00 -6.46
CA GLN A 640 -7.82 -5.02 -6.85
C GLN A 640 -8.19 -6.26 -7.67
N GLY A 641 -7.28 -6.80 -8.46
CA GLY A 641 -7.49 -7.99 -9.25
C GLY A 641 -6.43 -8.20 -10.32
N MET A 642 -6.48 -9.34 -10.98
CA MET A 642 -5.48 -9.70 -11.99
C MET A 642 -6.03 -10.60 -13.09
N VAL A 643 -5.31 -10.61 -14.22
CA VAL A 643 -5.45 -11.61 -15.28
C VAL A 643 -4.16 -12.38 -15.40
N ILE A 644 -4.24 -13.69 -15.41
CA ILE A 644 -3.11 -14.57 -15.71
C ILE A 644 -3.12 -14.84 -17.21
N PHE A 645 -2.09 -14.40 -17.91
CA PHE A 645 -1.88 -14.70 -19.32
C PHE A 645 -0.97 -15.90 -19.47
N VAL A 646 -1.46 -16.96 -20.13
CA VAL A 646 -0.71 -18.17 -20.47
C VAL A 646 -0.72 -18.32 -21.99
N PRO A 647 0.43 -18.23 -22.69
CA PRO A 647 0.47 -18.31 -24.17
C PRO A 647 -0.06 -19.67 -24.68
N ARG A 648 -0.49 -19.70 -25.93
CA ARG A 648 -0.92 -20.96 -26.56
C ARG A 648 0.26 -21.90 -26.86
N GLY A 649 1.46 -21.36 -27.02
CA GLY A 649 2.58 -22.12 -27.52
C GLY A 649 2.42 -22.41 -29.02
N VAL A 650 3.24 -23.33 -29.52
CA VAL A 650 3.26 -23.80 -30.92
C VAL A 650 3.53 -25.30 -30.97
N GLU A 651 3.38 -25.92 -32.12
CA GLU A 651 3.77 -27.32 -32.32
C GLU A 651 5.29 -27.52 -32.09
N GLU A 652 5.68 -28.68 -31.62
CA GLU A 652 7.08 -29.00 -31.28
C GLU A 652 8.00 -28.85 -32.49
N GLU A 653 7.51 -29.17 -33.68
CA GLU A 653 8.24 -29.09 -34.95
C GLU A 653 8.53 -27.62 -35.34
N GLU A 654 7.69 -26.67 -34.91
CA GLU A 654 7.86 -25.25 -35.16
C GLU A 654 8.84 -24.62 -34.16
N ASP A 655 8.64 -24.86 -32.87
CA ASP A 655 9.53 -24.41 -31.80
C ASP A 655 9.40 -25.32 -30.56
N ALA A 656 10.25 -26.31 -30.44
CA ALA A 656 10.27 -27.24 -29.31
C ALA A 656 10.46 -26.56 -27.94
N THR A 657 10.88 -25.30 -27.91
CA THR A 657 11.02 -24.55 -26.65
C THR A 657 9.73 -23.86 -26.22
N ARG A 658 8.73 -23.82 -27.10
CA ARG A 658 7.39 -23.28 -26.88
C ARG A 658 6.29 -24.31 -27.13
N ASP A 659 6.58 -25.58 -26.94
CA ASP A 659 5.63 -26.64 -27.09
C ASP A 659 4.31 -26.34 -26.34
N TYR A 660 3.21 -26.32 -27.11
CA TYR A 660 1.87 -25.99 -26.62
C TYR A 660 1.41 -26.86 -25.45
N ARG A 661 1.85 -28.15 -25.42
CA ARG A 661 1.51 -29.09 -24.34
C ARG A 661 1.93 -28.61 -22.95
N ASN A 662 3.06 -27.88 -22.87
CA ASN A 662 3.50 -27.30 -21.59
C ASN A 662 2.57 -26.20 -21.12
N TYR A 663 2.11 -25.34 -22.03
CA TYR A 663 1.22 -24.22 -21.71
C TYR A 663 -0.22 -24.69 -21.45
N ASP A 664 -0.69 -25.69 -22.19
CA ASP A 664 -2.03 -26.26 -22.03
C ASP A 664 -2.21 -26.85 -20.63
N LYS A 665 -1.25 -27.64 -20.15
CA LYS A 665 -1.29 -28.21 -18.80
C LYS A 665 -1.31 -27.15 -17.70
N ILE A 666 -0.56 -26.05 -17.87
CA ILE A 666 -0.59 -24.91 -16.94
C ILE A 666 -2.00 -24.31 -16.92
N TYR A 667 -2.55 -24.06 -18.10
CA TYR A 667 -3.88 -23.47 -18.26
C TYR A 667 -4.97 -24.36 -17.64
N GLU A 668 -4.99 -25.65 -17.98
CA GLU A 668 -5.90 -26.66 -17.45
C GLU A 668 -5.86 -26.75 -15.93
N TYR A 669 -4.64 -26.73 -15.36
CA TYR A 669 -4.46 -26.72 -13.91
C TYR A 669 -5.09 -25.47 -13.27
N MET A 670 -4.85 -24.30 -13.83
CA MET A 670 -5.42 -23.05 -13.28
C MET A 670 -6.95 -23.02 -13.40
N VAL A 671 -7.50 -23.52 -14.49
CA VAL A 671 -8.96 -23.69 -14.65
C VAL A 671 -9.50 -24.69 -13.63
N SER A 672 -8.78 -25.79 -13.33
CA SER A 672 -9.18 -26.75 -12.30
C SER A 672 -9.20 -26.13 -10.90
N CYS A 673 -8.36 -25.11 -10.62
CA CYS A 673 -8.41 -24.30 -9.41
C CYS A 673 -9.60 -23.31 -9.38
N GLY A 674 -10.51 -23.39 -10.37
CA GLY A 674 -11.73 -22.59 -10.44
C GLY A 674 -11.57 -21.22 -11.12
N ILE A 675 -10.37 -20.86 -11.59
CA ILE A 675 -10.14 -19.56 -12.24
C ILE A 675 -10.95 -19.48 -13.52
N LYS A 676 -11.76 -18.40 -13.65
CA LYS A 676 -12.62 -18.19 -14.83
C LYS A 676 -11.80 -17.68 -16.01
N GLU A 677 -12.20 -18.11 -17.19
CA GLU A 677 -11.70 -17.58 -18.45
C GLU A 677 -12.23 -16.15 -18.67
N LEU A 678 -11.36 -15.27 -19.22
CA LEU A 678 -11.71 -13.88 -19.54
C LEU A 678 -12.47 -13.82 -20.88
#